data_5afbc5103768753108aa118c4a2b0c7e
#
_entry.id   5afbc5103768753108aa118c4a2b0c7e
#
_cell.length_a   1.000
_cell.length_b   1.000
_cell.length_c   1.000
_cell.angle_alpha   90.00
_cell.angle_beta   90.00
_cell.angle_gamma   90.00
#
_symmetry.space_group_name_H-M   'P 1'
#
loop_
_entity.id
_entity.type
_entity.pdbx_description
1 polymer ?
#
loop_
_entity_poly.entity_id
_entity_poly.type
_entity_poly.pdbx_seq_one_letter_code
_entity_poly.pdbx_strand_id
1 'polypeptide(L)'
;MDNAYTYDAVSNVLSVVNGVSVPQSGKAGGQMAHTYTYDALYRLVSATGTYTGADNKTASYTLAMGYDNMHRITSKRQIFTQNNVQFNGTLNAGYDLSYTYGTETGKKFQLANVKDVNYRTEETPSESENVNNNHAYEYDANGNLVYVNTSRTKKDGMADEKTAERKLKWDEENRLLASDDNGFVTNYWYDADGERTVKTSGESDQVYVNSEFAGGRTNTAKFSLYVSPYLVANQGGRYTKHIYIGSQRVVSKIGDFDSYGSDPRRIQYAGSETDGLSVDYKQKYAQQLQVIKDNYATFAVPYNGEDNNDYVDGKGFCCNDGSLEAAQARAIAANIAKAKAVNGNFKENDDYEKMQFYYHPDHLGSSSYITNLDGEVVQHIEYVPFGEVFVEERNNIWNTPYLFNAKEFDEETGLYYYGARYYDPRLSLWLSIDPKEEKYSNVSTYCYVISNPLKYTDPTGMEIDMTKVRLADEQLKLSTTQSVIKDLASQTGLQLSLDKDNKLQYAKNDEGKPIVNKITNKKGKEIDAGSKTARNFLIKMIDNKTEIEVSYHAKRTVTSGTQIGLSFEQISNMVKGAVGVDGNTLGFGMTFLHELHHTTIGGDYHDSTELFGTGPVVDNMNIIRNELNKQGFNYGERLNYKAIHTKEGNIIPFNESALTSLKYNSSKRRN
;
A
#
# COMPACT_ATOMS: atom_id res chain seq x y z
N MET A 1 20.45 -10.55 4.93
CA MET A 1 19.54 -10.72 3.79
C MET A 1 20.33 -10.52 2.52
N ASP A 2 20.21 -11.45 1.56
CA ASP A 2 20.93 -11.46 0.28
C ASP A 2 19.94 -11.83 -0.82
N ASN A 3 19.08 -10.90 -1.19
CA ASN A 3 17.98 -11.12 -2.12
C ASN A 3 18.42 -10.85 -3.55
N ALA A 4 18.36 -11.88 -4.40
CA ALA A 4 18.52 -11.79 -5.84
C ALA A 4 17.15 -11.87 -6.53
N TYR A 5 16.93 -10.98 -7.49
CA TYR A 5 15.67 -10.86 -8.23
C TYR A 5 15.88 -11.13 -9.71
N THR A 6 14.89 -11.78 -10.33
CA THR A 6 14.79 -11.84 -11.80
C THR A 6 13.48 -11.23 -12.26
N TYR A 7 13.51 -10.63 -13.45
CA TYR A 7 12.39 -9.87 -13.98
C TYR A 7 12.07 -10.31 -15.42
N ASP A 8 10.81 -10.12 -15.81
CA ASP A 8 10.45 -10.17 -17.23
C ASP A 8 10.77 -8.84 -17.95
N ALA A 9 10.50 -8.80 -19.25
CA ALA A 9 10.78 -7.62 -20.09
C ALA A 9 9.97 -6.36 -19.69
N VAL A 10 8.95 -6.50 -18.85
CA VAL A 10 8.08 -5.42 -18.37
C VAL A 10 8.21 -5.19 -16.87
N SER A 11 9.33 -5.66 -16.30
CA SER A 11 9.70 -5.49 -14.89
C SER A 11 8.73 -6.13 -13.89
N ASN A 12 7.98 -7.17 -14.27
CA ASN A 12 7.36 -8.02 -13.25
C ASN A 12 8.42 -8.93 -12.63
N VAL A 13 8.36 -9.12 -11.33
CA VAL A 13 9.27 -10.01 -10.60
C VAL A 13 8.97 -11.45 -10.97
N LEU A 14 9.92 -12.18 -11.55
CA LEU A 14 9.77 -13.61 -11.88
C LEU A 14 10.26 -14.51 -10.76
N SER A 15 11.28 -14.08 -10.04
CA SER A 15 11.77 -14.82 -8.88
C SER A 15 12.46 -13.92 -7.86
N VAL A 16 12.45 -14.36 -6.62
CA VAL A 16 13.23 -13.80 -5.51
C VAL A 16 13.93 -14.96 -4.82
N VAL A 17 15.23 -14.85 -4.62
CA VAL A 17 16.02 -15.86 -3.89
C VAL A 17 16.86 -15.16 -2.83
N ASN A 18 16.70 -15.54 -1.58
CA ASN A 18 17.60 -15.14 -0.50
C ASN A 18 18.66 -16.21 -0.31
N GLY A 19 19.89 -15.91 -0.71
CA GLY A 19 21.02 -16.84 -0.75
C GLY A 19 21.83 -16.93 0.53
N VAL A 20 21.35 -16.36 1.66
CA VAL A 20 22.07 -16.45 2.94
C VAL A 20 22.24 -17.90 3.37
N SER A 21 23.32 -18.21 4.10
CA SER A 21 23.49 -19.53 4.70
C SER A 21 22.43 -19.79 5.76
N VAL A 22 22.02 -21.05 5.91
CA VAL A 22 21.13 -21.48 7.00
C VAL A 22 21.79 -21.10 8.33
N PRO A 23 21.09 -20.43 9.24
CA PRO A 23 21.64 -20.00 10.51
C PRO A 23 21.95 -21.19 11.43
N GLN A 24 22.70 -20.92 12.50
CA GLN A 24 23.00 -21.93 13.53
C GLN A 24 21.73 -22.32 14.30
N SER A 25 21.76 -23.48 14.93
CA SER A 25 20.67 -23.98 15.78
C SER A 25 20.17 -22.92 16.77
N GLY A 26 18.85 -22.80 16.89
CA GLY A 26 18.18 -21.82 17.77
C GLY A 26 18.15 -20.37 17.26
N LYS A 27 18.70 -20.09 16.06
CA LYS A 27 18.64 -18.75 15.45
C LYS A 27 17.55 -18.69 14.38
N ALA A 28 16.89 -17.55 14.27
CA ALA A 28 15.86 -17.28 13.27
C ALA A 28 16.48 -16.84 11.92
N GLY A 29 15.72 -17.01 10.86
CA GLY A 29 16.11 -16.71 9.48
C GLY A 29 16.50 -17.93 8.68
N GLY A 30 16.78 -17.75 7.39
CA GLY A 30 17.16 -18.85 6.51
C GLY A 30 17.14 -18.51 5.04
N GLN A 31 17.26 -19.54 4.23
CA GLN A 31 17.16 -19.44 2.78
C GLN A 31 15.71 -19.43 2.35
N MET A 32 15.39 -18.60 1.37
CA MET A 32 14.07 -18.64 0.73
C MET A 32 14.19 -18.48 -0.78
N ALA A 33 13.24 -19.07 -1.49
CA ALA A 33 13.11 -18.91 -2.92
C ALA A 33 11.63 -18.82 -3.29
N HIS A 34 11.29 -17.85 -4.12
CA HIS A 34 9.94 -17.66 -4.66
C HIS A 34 10.00 -17.56 -6.18
N THR A 35 8.95 -18.08 -6.85
CA THR A 35 8.75 -17.91 -8.30
C THR A 35 7.34 -17.47 -8.60
N TYR A 36 7.18 -16.71 -9.68
CA TYR A 36 5.93 -16.02 -10.00
C TYR A 36 5.62 -16.10 -11.49
N THR A 37 4.33 -16.20 -11.83
CA THR A 37 3.86 -16.11 -13.22
C THR A 37 2.70 -15.13 -13.33
N TYR A 38 2.55 -14.53 -14.51
CA TYR A 38 1.57 -13.49 -14.77
C TYR A 38 0.75 -13.81 -16.03
N ASP A 39 -0.46 -13.27 -16.09
CA ASP A 39 -1.27 -13.32 -17.29
C ASP A 39 -0.91 -12.21 -18.29
N ALA A 40 -1.64 -12.16 -19.41
CA ALA A 40 -1.43 -11.15 -20.46
C ALA A 40 -1.75 -9.71 -20.02
N LEU A 41 -2.43 -9.52 -18.89
CA LEU A 41 -2.74 -8.24 -18.25
C LEU A 41 -1.80 -7.94 -17.07
N TYR A 42 -0.73 -8.73 -16.93
CA TYR A 42 0.28 -8.62 -15.87
C TYR A 42 -0.25 -8.83 -14.46
N ARG A 43 -1.39 -9.53 -14.29
CA ARG A 43 -1.90 -9.93 -12.99
C ARG A 43 -1.21 -11.23 -12.56
N LEU A 44 -0.93 -11.36 -11.28
CA LEU A 44 -0.28 -12.54 -10.72
C LEU A 44 -1.21 -13.76 -10.82
N VAL A 45 -0.79 -14.79 -11.57
CA VAL A 45 -1.57 -16.02 -11.78
C VAL A 45 -1.10 -17.14 -10.87
N SER A 46 0.19 -17.26 -10.65
CA SER A 46 0.72 -18.27 -9.73
C SER A 46 1.95 -17.81 -9.00
N ALA A 47 2.15 -18.38 -7.82
CA ALA A 47 3.37 -18.24 -7.05
C ALA A 47 3.71 -19.55 -6.35
N THR A 48 5.02 -19.81 -6.19
CA THR A 48 5.52 -20.87 -5.32
C THR A 48 6.58 -20.30 -4.42
N GLY A 49 6.72 -20.84 -3.23
CA GLY A 49 7.77 -20.43 -2.31
C GLY A 49 8.28 -21.62 -1.50
N THR A 50 9.56 -21.56 -1.16
CA THR A 50 10.24 -22.51 -0.27
C THR A 50 11.05 -21.76 0.76
N TYR A 51 11.16 -22.33 1.94
CA TYR A 51 11.95 -21.81 3.05
C TYR A 51 12.74 -22.96 3.69
N THR A 52 13.98 -22.68 4.09
CA THR A 52 14.84 -23.59 4.85
C THR A 52 15.56 -22.81 5.94
N GLY A 53 15.23 -23.09 7.18
CA GLY A 53 15.82 -22.50 8.39
C GLY A 53 16.66 -23.48 9.19
N ALA A 54 17.13 -23.02 10.36
CA ALA A 54 17.82 -23.86 11.33
C ALA A 54 16.92 -24.99 11.84
N ASP A 55 17.52 -25.99 12.48
CA ASP A 55 16.81 -27.06 13.22
C ASP A 55 15.81 -27.85 12.36
N ASN A 56 16.14 -28.07 11.09
CA ASN A 56 15.27 -28.72 10.11
C ASN A 56 13.93 -28.03 9.88
N LYS A 57 13.86 -26.74 10.10
CA LYS A 57 12.71 -25.93 9.76
C LYS A 57 12.61 -25.79 8.24
N THR A 58 11.48 -26.20 7.70
CA THR A 58 11.19 -26.04 6.27
C THR A 58 9.76 -25.58 6.07
N ALA A 59 9.53 -24.82 5.02
CA ALA A 59 8.18 -24.50 4.58
C ALA A 59 8.10 -24.40 3.06
N SER A 60 6.92 -24.66 2.52
CA SER A 60 6.64 -24.46 1.10
C SER A 60 5.20 -24.03 0.89
N TYR A 61 4.95 -23.22 -0.12
CA TYR A 61 3.58 -22.90 -0.54
C TYR A 61 3.43 -22.92 -2.06
N THR A 62 2.20 -23.10 -2.49
CA THR A 62 1.74 -22.83 -3.86
C THR A 62 0.52 -21.95 -3.80
N LEU A 63 0.45 -20.94 -4.68
CA LEU A 63 -0.68 -20.04 -4.86
C LEU A 63 -1.10 -20.07 -6.32
N ALA A 64 -2.41 -20.16 -6.58
CA ALA A 64 -3.00 -20.01 -7.90
C ALA A 64 -4.16 -19.02 -7.83
N MET A 65 -4.21 -18.09 -8.79
CA MET A 65 -5.19 -17.01 -8.88
C MET A 65 -5.93 -17.06 -10.21
N GLY A 66 -7.22 -16.84 -10.18
CA GLY A 66 -8.06 -16.67 -11.36
C GLY A 66 -8.74 -15.32 -11.37
N TYR A 67 -8.95 -14.76 -12.56
CA TYR A 67 -9.52 -13.43 -12.73
C TYR A 67 -10.50 -13.39 -13.91
N ASP A 68 -11.45 -12.49 -13.83
CA ASP A 68 -12.30 -12.16 -14.98
C ASP A 68 -11.81 -10.92 -15.77
N ASN A 69 -12.56 -10.54 -16.79
CA ASN A 69 -12.24 -9.40 -17.64
C ASN A 69 -12.42 -8.03 -16.96
N MET A 70 -13.03 -7.98 -15.77
CA MET A 70 -13.23 -6.78 -14.97
C MET A 70 -12.16 -6.66 -13.85
N HIS A 71 -11.08 -7.43 -13.93
CA HIS A 71 -10.02 -7.53 -12.94
C HIS A 71 -10.49 -8.01 -11.56
N ARG A 72 -11.66 -8.67 -11.48
CA ARG A 72 -12.12 -9.26 -10.23
C ARG A 72 -11.51 -10.65 -10.06
N ILE A 73 -11.15 -11.01 -8.83
CA ILE A 73 -10.65 -12.34 -8.48
C ILE A 73 -11.82 -13.33 -8.57
N THR A 74 -11.69 -14.38 -9.35
CA THR A 74 -12.70 -15.45 -9.46
C THR A 74 -12.34 -16.68 -8.67
N SER A 75 -11.05 -16.91 -8.45
CA SER A 75 -10.55 -17.99 -7.61
C SER A 75 -9.21 -17.66 -6.98
N LYS A 76 -8.99 -18.16 -5.77
CA LYS A 76 -7.70 -18.13 -5.07
C LYS A 76 -7.51 -19.46 -4.38
N ARG A 77 -6.47 -20.20 -4.76
CA ARG A 77 -6.12 -21.46 -4.12
C ARG A 77 -4.72 -21.38 -3.55
N GLN A 78 -4.59 -21.70 -2.28
CA GLN A 78 -3.31 -21.74 -1.58
C GLN A 78 -3.16 -23.06 -0.83
N ILE A 79 -1.99 -23.66 -0.96
CA ILE A 79 -1.61 -24.85 -0.20
C ILE A 79 -0.26 -24.55 0.41
N PHE A 80 -0.08 -24.87 1.68
CA PHE A 80 1.24 -24.77 2.28
C PHE A 80 1.53 -25.92 3.23
N THR A 81 2.82 -26.22 3.37
CA THR A 81 3.35 -27.20 4.30
C THR A 81 4.45 -26.55 5.12
N GLN A 82 4.45 -26.76 6.42
CA GLN A 82 5.50 -26.34 7.33
C GLN A 82 5.96 -27.50 8.18
N ASN A 83 7.27 -27.57 8.43
CA ASN A 83 7.87 -28.53 9.36
C ASN A 83 8.67 -27.74 10.39
N ASN A 84 8.35 -27.93 11.66
CA ASN A 84 9.05 -27.33 12.80
C ASN A 84 9.15 -25.79 12.81
N VAL A 85 8.32 -25.08 12.04
CA VAL A 85 8.33 -23.60 11.99
C VAL A 85 7.50 -23.01 13.10
N GLN A 86 6.18 -23.25 13.09
CA GLN A 86 5.27 -22.71 14.11
C GLN A 86 5.19 -23.61 15.36
N PHE A 87 5.35 -24.90 15.19
CA PHE A 87 5.38 -25.89 16.28
C PHE A 87 6.25 -27.09 15.88
N ASN A 88 6.59 -27.95 16.84
CA ASN A 88 7.33 -29.17 16.56
C ASN A 88 6.42 -30.18 15.85
N GLY A 89 6.60 -30.37 14.57
CA GLY A 89 5.81 -31.25 13.73
C GLY A 89 5.52 -30.67 12.36
N THR A 90 4.67 -31.34 11.61
CA THR A 90 4.26 -30.97 10.26
C THR A 90 2.87 -30.39 10.26
N LEU A 91 2.72 -29.20 9.70
CA LEU A 91 1.42 -28.57 9.40
C LEU A 91 1.20 -28.59 7.88
N ASN A 92 0.13 -29.23 7.44
CA ASN A 92 -0.38 -29.11 6.08
C ASN A 92 -1.69 -28.33 6.14
N ALA A 93 -1.76 -27.19 5.44
CA ALA A 93 -2.94 -26.33 5.44
C ALA A 93 -3.17 -25.73 4.06
N GLY A 94 -4.32 -25.14 3.89
CA GLY A 94 -4.63 -24.44 2.66
C GLY A 94 -6.12 -24.16 2.53
N TYR A 95 -6.46 -23.54 1.42
CA TYR A 95 -7.83 -23.23 1.07
C TYR A 95 -7.99 -23.14 -0.46
N ASP A 96 -9.23 -23.27 -0.88
CA ASP A 96 -9.69 -23.05 -2.24
C ASP A 96 -10.90 -22.14 -2.17
N LEU A 97 -10.73 -20.87 -2.58
CA LEU A 97 -11.76 -19.84 -2.57
C LEU A 97 -12.32 -19.65 -3.98
N SER A 98 -13.64 -19.70 -4.11
CA SER A 98 -14.34 -19.34 -5.35
C SER A 98 -15.25 -18.14 -5.09
N TYR A 99 -15.02 -17.06 -5.83
CA TYR A 99 -15.63 -15.76 -5.62
C TYR A 99 -16.84 -15.57 -6.52
N THR A 100 -17.96 -15.16 -5.95
CA THR A 100 -19.17 -14.78 -6.68
C THR A 100 -19.52 -13.33 -6.37
N TYR A 101 -19.80 -12.55 -7.41
CA TYR A 101 -20.07 -11.12 -7.29
C TYR A 101 -21.54 -10.82 -7.55
N GLY A 102 -21.98 -9.65 -7.08
CA GLY A 102 -23.34 -9.17 -7.33
C GLY A 102 -23.65 -9.01 -8.82
N THR A 103 -24.91 -9.23 -9.16
CA THR A 103 -25.41 -9.11 -10.55
C THR A 103 -26.19 -7.83 -10.79
N GLU A 104 -26.65 -7.17 -9.71
CA GLU A 104 -27.43 -5.94 -9.78
C GLU A 104 -26.57 -4.75 -10.23
N THR A 105 -27.23 -3.77 -10.83
CA THR A 105 -26.57 -2.49 -11.19
C THR A 105 -26.05 -1.83 -9.92
N GLY A 106 -24.77 -1.38 -9.96
CA GLY A 106 -24.08 -0.78 -8.83
C GLY A 106 -23.40 -1.79 -7.88
N LYS A 107 -23.73 -3.08 -7.94
CA LYS A 107 -23.17 -4.12 -7.07
C LYS A 107 -22.22 -5.10 -7.75
N LYS A 108 -21.90 -4.88 -9.02
CA LYS A 108 -21.09 -5.80 -9.84
C LYS A 108 -19.67 -6.05 -9.32
N PHE A 109 -19.13 -5.16 -8.49
CA PHE A 109 -17.82 -5.29 -7.87
C PHE A 109 -17.89 -5.80 -6.44
N GLN A 110 -19.06 -5.79 -5.81
CA GLN A 110 -19.27 -6.28 -4.45
C GLN A 110 -19.30 -7.81 -4.45
N LEU A 111 -18.63 -8.42 -3.49
CA LEU A 111 -18.73 -9.85 -3.25
C LEU A 111 -20.17 -10.19 -2.79
N ALA A 112 -20.78 -11.18 -3.40
CA ALA A 112 -22.03 -11.73 -2.90
C ALA A 112 -21.76 -12.97 -2.05
N ASN A 113 -20.80 -13.80 -2.49
CA ASN A 113 -20.48 -15.04 -1.81
C ASN A 113 -19.04 -15.48 -2.12
N VAL A 114 -18.40 -16.12 -1.13
CA VAL A 114 -17.15 -16.85 -1.33
C VAL A 114 -17.37 -18.28 -0.85
N LYS A 115 -17.27 -19.24 -1.78
CA LYS A 115 -17.18 -20.64 -1.41
C LYS A 115 -15.75 -20.89 -0.91
N ASP A 116 -15.62 -21.27 0.35
CA ASP A 116 -14.36 -21.45 1.04
C ASP A 116 -14.20 -22.93 1.43
N VAL A 117 -13.31 -23.63 0.75
CA VAL A 117 -12.92 -24.99 1.10
C VAL A 117 -11.57 -24.92 1.82
N ASN A 118 -11.58 -25.19 3.11
CA ASN A 118 -10.38 -25.23 3.93
C ASN A 118 -9.96 -26.68 4.21
N TYR A 119 -8.66 -26.88 4.27
CA TYR A 119 -8.09 -28.14 4.75
C TYR A 119 -6.91 -27.82 5.64
N ARG A 120 -6.89 -28.49 6.78
CA ARG A 120 -5.83 -28.37 7.78
C ARG A 120 -5.63 -29.69 8.46
N THR A 121 -4.37 -30.15 8.56
CA THR A 121 -4.00 -31.28 9.38
C THR A 121 -2.78 -30.93 10.21
N GLU A 122 -2.91 -31.07 11.50
CA GLU A 122 -1.83 -30.84 12.47
C GLU A 122 -1.20 -32.16 12.91
N GLU A 123 -1.95 -33.25 12.87
CA GLU A 123 -1.54 -34.56 13.43
C GLU A 123 -1.37 -35.65 12.37
N THR A 124 -2.28 -35.79 11.41
CA THR A 124 -2.22 -36.82 10.37
C THR A 124 -2.66 -36.28 9.01
N PRO A 125 -1.78 -36.28 7.99
CA PRO A 125 -2.13 -35.78 6.66
C PRO A 125 -3.30 -36.52 5.98
N SER A 126 -3.62 -37.74 6.41
CA SER A 126 -4.72 -38.57 5.88
C SER A 126 -6.09 -38.19 6.41
N GLU A 127 -6.16 -37.44 7.49
CA GLU A 127 -7.41 -37.05 8.16
C GLU A 127 -7.75 -35.57 7.97
N SER A 128 -7.31 -34.95 6.86
CA SER A 128 -7.63 -33.55 6.59
C SER A 128 -9.13 -33.34 6.61
N GLU A 129 -9.61 -32.58 7.56
CA GLU A 129 -10.99 -32.11 7.60
C GLU A 129 -11.13 -31.02 6.54
N ASN A 130 -11.82 -31.33 5.44
CA ASN A 130 -12.23 -30.32 4.49
C ASN A 130 -13.46 -29.63 5.07
N VAL A 131 -13.31 -28.35 5.35
CA VAL A 131 -14.42 -27.49 5.76
C VAL A 131 -14.88 -26.74 4.53
N ASN A 132 -16.13 -26.91 4.16
CA ASN A 132 -16.73 -26.29 2.98
C ASN A 132 -17.77 -25.27 3.42
N ASN A 133 -17.49 -23.99 3.21
CA ASN A 133 -18.32 -22.88 3.66
C ASN A 133 -18.75 -22.01 2.50
N ASN A 134 -19.95 -21.46 2.61
CA ASN A 134 -20.42 -20.38 1.74
C ASN A 134 -20.51 -19.12 2.57
N HIS A 135 -19.50 -18.27 2.49
CA HIS A 135 -19.50 -16.99 3.18
C HIS A 135 -20.31 -15.97 2.39
N ALA A 136 -21.42 -15.49 2.95
CA ALA A 136 -22.21 -14.40 2.38
C ALA A 136 -21.66 -13.05 2.84
N TYR A 137 -21.66 -12.08 1.92
CA TYR A 137 -21.15 -10.74 2.13
C TYR A 137 -22.24 -9.71 1.91
N GLU A 138 -22.38 -8.76 2.82
CA GLU A 138 -23.35 -7.67 2.72
C GLU A 138 -22.63 -6.31 2.83
N TYR A 139 -23.12 -5.35 2.08
CA TYR A 139 -22.53 -4.00 1.99
C TYR A 139 -23.59 -2.95 2.29
N ASP A 140 -23.15 -1.84 2.88
CA ASP A 140 -23.98 -0.66 3.05
C ASP A 140 -24.23 0.08 1.73
N ALA A 141 -24.97 1.18 1.78
CA ALA A 141 -25.29 2.00 0.61
C ALA A 141 -24.03 2.70 0.02
N ASN A 142 -23.00 2.90 0.83
CA ASN A 142 -21.72 3.49 0.40
C ASN A 142 -20.75 2.44 -0.18
N GLY A 143 -21.11 1.15 -0.15
CA GLY A 143 -20.24 0.08 -0.63
C GLY A 143 -19.22 -0.42 0.39
N ASN A 144 -19.36 -0.12 1.67
CA ASN A 144 -18.54 -0.68 2.72
C ASN A 144 -19.07 -2.04 3.14
N LEU A 145 -18.18 -3.00 3.36
CA LEU A 145 -18.57 -4.31 3.88
C LEU A 145 -19.10 -4.18 5.32
N VAL A 146 -20.31 -4.64 5.59
CA VAL A 146 -20.94 -4.54 6.93
C VAL A 146 -21.14 -5.89 7.59
N TYR A 147 -21.22 -6.97 6.81
CA TYR A 147 -21.47 -8.29 7.34
C TYR A 147 -20.80 -9.40 6.53
N VAL A 148 -20.25 -10.38 7.21
CA VAL A 148 -19.75 -11.63 6.63
C VAL A 148 -20.18 -12.78 7.52
N ASN A 149 -20.84 -13.79 6.93
CA ASN A 149 -21.02 -15.07 7.59
C ASN A 149 -19.70 -15.86 7.54
N THR A 150 -19.07 -16.09 8.67
CA THR A 150 -17.80 -16.84 8.79
C THR A 150 -18.00 -18.27 9.31
N SER A 151 -19.24 -18.73 9.44
CA SER A 151 -19.57 -20.08 9.90
C SER A 151 -18.92 -21.16 9.06
N ARG A 152 -18.51 -22.23 9.68
CA ARG A 152 -17.83 -23.37 9.05
C ARG A 152 -18.65 -24.64 9.16
N THR A 153 -18.57 -25.43 8.11
CA THR A 153 -19.21 -26.75 8.06
C THR A 153 -18.15 -27.81 7.83
N LYS A 154 -18.10 -28.82 8.70
CA LYS A 154 -17.18 -29.96 8.58
C LYS A 154 -17.54 -30.85 7.39
N LYS A 155 -16.60 -31.72 7.01
CA LYS A 155 -16.77 -32.69 5.90
C LYS A 155 -17.98 -33.60 6.08
N ASP A 156 -18.34 -33.89 7.31
CA ASP A 156 -19.53 -34.69 7.66
C ASP A 156 -20.86 -33.90 7.57
N GLY A 157 -20.81 -32.63 7.21
CA GLY A 157 -21.94 -31.72 7.11
C GLY A 157 -22.35 -31.07 8.44
N MET A 158 -21.63 -31.36 9.52
CA MET A 158 -21.90 -30.75 10.83
C MET A 158 -21.22 -29.39 10.94
N ALA A 159 -21.84 -28.45 11.63
CA ALA A 159 -21.21 -27.15 11.89
C ALA A 159 -19.95 -27.32 12.75
N ASP A 160 -18.84 -26.75 12.31
CA ASP A 160 -17.58 -26.75 13.05
C ASP A 160 -17.63 -25.73 14.19
N GLU A 161 -18.23 -24.58 13.90
CA GLU A 161 -18.51 -23.52 14.84
C GLU A 161 -19.99 -23.16 14.74
N LYS A 162 -20.61 -22.83 15.86
CA LYS A 162 -21.96 -22.26 15.83
C LYS A 162 -21.86 -20.87 15.23
N THR A 163 -22.82 -20.51 14.44
CA THR A 163 -23.05 -19.23 13.76
C THR A 163 -21.94 -18.21 13.99
N ALA A 164 -20.81 -18.37 13.29
CA ALA A 164 -19.72 -17.41 13.34
C ALA A 164 -19.99 -16.31 12.32
N GLU A 165 -19.79 -15.08 12.72
CA GLU A 165 -20.04 -13.90 11.88
C GLU A 165 -19.06 -12.79 12.19
N ARG A 166 -18.84 -11.93 11.17
CA ARG A 166 -18.14 -10.66 11.34
C ARG A 166 -19.11 -9.54 10.99
N LYS A 167 -19.20 -8.55 11.86
CA LYS A 167 -19.97 -7.32 11.64
C LYS A 167 -19.04 -6.12 11.67
N LEU A 168 -19.25 -5.17 10.78
CA LEU A 168 -18.44 -3.97 10.69
C LEU A 168 -19.34 -2.73 10.72
N LYS A 169 -18.88 -1.71 11.42
CA LYS A 169 -19.55 -0.42 11.54
C LYS A 169 -18.66 0.67 10.97
N TRP A 170 -19.22 1.46 10.07
CA TRP A 170 -18.53 2.56 9.38
C TRP A 170 -19.17 3.90 9.71
N ASP A 171 -18.41 4.98 9.53
CA ASP A 171 -18.94 6.33 9.56
C ASP A 171 -19.30 6.83 8.15
N GLU A 172 -19.78 8.08 8.07
CA GLU A 172 -20.19 8.72 6.83
C GLU A 172 -19.01 9.01 5.89
N GLU A 173 -17.77 8.97 6.38
CA GLU A 173 -16.53 9.15 5.62
C GLU A 173 -15.90 7.81 5.22
N ASN A 174 -16.63 6.70 5.39
CA ASN A 174 -16.20 5.33 5.09
C ASN A 174 -14.98 4.85 5.92
N ARG A 175 -14.84 5.36 7.16
CA ARG A 175 -13.83 4.90 8.11
C ARG A 175 -14.43 3.83 9.02
N LEU A 176 -13.68 2.75 9.27
CA LEU A 176 -14.14 1.64 10.12
C LEU A 176 -14.13 2.06 11.59
N LEU A 177 -15.30 2.15 12.21
CA LEU A 177 -15.45 2.52 13.62
C LEU A 177 -15.36 1.33 14.57
N ALA A 178 -15.83 0.17 14.15
CA ALA A 178 -15.77 -1.05 14.95
C ALA A 178 -15.86 -2.31 14.09
N SER A 179 -15.26 -3.38 14.58
CA SER A 179 -15.42 -4.76 14.07
C SER A 179 -15.85 -5.67 15.21
N ASP A 180 -16.87 -6.46 14.98
CA ASP A 180 -17.26 -7.58 15.84
C ASP A 180 -16.92 -8.88 15.12
N ASP A 181 -15.99 -9.63 15.68
CA ASP A 181 -15.62 -10.96 15.22
C ASP A 181 -16.14 -11.99 16.19
N ASN A 182 -17.40 -12.40 15.98
CA ASN A 182 -18.06 -13.42 16.79
C ASN A 182 -18.08 -13.09 18.30
N GLY A 183 -18.40 -11.86 18.66
CA GLY A 183 -18.46 -11.36 20.02
C GLY A 183 -17.17 -10.70 20.52
N PHE A 184 -16.12 -10.69 19.70
CA PHE A 184 -14.89 -9.98 19.98
C PHE A 184 -14.89 -8.62 19.29
N VAL A 185 -15.07 -7.54 20.05
CA VAL A 185 -15.25 -6.19 19.48
C VAL A 185 -13.97 -5.39 19.55
N THR A 186 -13.49 -4.93 18.39
CA THR A 186 -12.42 -3.96 18.24
C THR A 186 -13.01 -2.61 17.85
N ASN A 187 -12.52 -1.53 18.46
CA ASN A 187 -13.00 -0.16 18.22
C ASN A 187 -11.87 0.73 17.74
N TYR A 188 -12.21 1.71 16.88
CA TYR A 188 -11.28 2.62 16.24
C TYR A 188 -11.78 4.06 16.33
N TRP A 189 -10.85 5.00 16.55
CA TRP A 189 -11.11 6.45 16.54
C TRP A 189 -10.14 7.12 15.59
N TYR A 190 -10.61 8.17 14.97
CA TYR A 190 -9.87 8.94 13.97
C TYR A 190 -9.87 10.42 14.35
N ASP A 191 -8.87 11.15 13.90
CA ASP A 191 -8.85 12.60 13.96
C ASP A 191 -9.58 13.24 12.77
N ALA A 192 -9.53 14.58 12.70
CA ALA A 192 -10.18 15.34 11.64
C ALA A 192 -9.52 15.12 10.24
N ASP A 193 -8.27 14.67 10.19
CA ASP A 193 -7.55 14.38 8.97
C ASP A 193 -7.76 12.93 8.50
N GLY A 194 -8.51 12.12 9.30
CA GLY A 194 -8.81 10.72 9.01
C GLY A 194 -7.75 9.73 9.48
N GLU A 195 -6.73 10.19 10.22
CA GLU A 195 -5.72 9.31 10.78
C GLU A 195 -6.22 8.62 12.05
N ARG A 196 -5.92 7.33 12.19
CA ARG A 196 -6.32 6.54 13.36
C ARG A 196 -5.57 7.00 14.61
N THR A 197 -6.30 7.46 15.61
CA THR A 197 -5.72 7.96 16.86
C THR A 197 -5.76 6.96 18.00
N VAL A 198 -6.78 6.12 18.03
CA VAL A 198 -6.96 5.12 19.09
C VAL A 198 -7.47 3.82 18.50
N LYS A 199 -6.97 2.71 19.01
CA LYS A 199 -7.51 1.37 18.83
C LYS A 199 -7.71 0.73 20.21
N THR A 200 -8.87 0.13 20.43
CA THR A 200 -9.10 -0.74 21.59
C THR A 200 -9.65 -2.08 21.12
N SER A 201 -9.25 -3.15 21.79
CA SER A 201 -9.84 -4.47 21.57
C SER A 201 -10.19 -5.12 22.89
N GLY A 202 -11.20 -5.97 22.89
CA GLY A 202 -11.50 -6.79 24.06
C GLY A 202 -10.35 -7.77 24.32
N GLU A 203 -10.02 -8.04 25.59
CA GLU A 203 -9.32 -9.28 25.94
C GLU A 203 -10.36 -10.39 25.98
N SER A 204 -10.15 -11.42 25.18
CA SER A 204 -11.06 -12.54 25.12
C SER A 204 -10.75 -13.57 26.18
N ASP A 205 -11.25 -13.37 27.38
CA ASP A 205 -11.76 -14.53 28.12
C ASP A 205 -13.20 -14.75 27.68
N GLN A 206 -13.38 -15.22 26.47
CA GLN A 206 -14.70 -15.64 25.99
C GLN A 206 -15.08 -16.90 26.75
N VAL A 207 -16.08 -16.77 27.62
CA VAL A 207 -16.62 -17.91 28.33
C VAL A 207 -17.70 -18.56 27.48
N TYR A 208 -17.39 -19.73 26.94
CA TYR A 208 -18.35 -20.57 26.25
C TYR A 208 -18.91 -21.62 27.22
N VAL A 209 -20.20 -21.64 27.41
CA VAL A 209 -20.89 -22.70 28.13
C VAL A 209 -21.64 -23.56 27.12
N ASN A 210 -21.28 -24.84 27.02
CA ASN A 210 -21.88 -25.79 26.04
C ASN A 210 -21.74 -25.30 24.59
N SER A 211 -20.60 -24.67 24.24
CA SER A 211 -20.32 -24.04 22.95
C SER A 211 -21.25 -22.85 22.63
N GLU A 212 -21.96 -22.30 23.59
CA GLU A 212 -22.65 -21.03 23.48
C GLU A 212 -21.83 -19.93 24.12
N PHE A 213 -21.69 -18.78 23.44
CA PHE A 213 -21.08 -17.60 24.03
C PHE A 213 -21.93 -17.20 25.26
N ALA A 214 -21.38 -17.40 26.45
CA ALA A 214 -22.04 -17.10 27.71
C ALA A 214 -21.64 -15.76 28.30
N GLY A 215 -20.81 -15.02 27.60
CA GLY A 215 -20.23 -13.76 28.04
C GLY A 215 -18.70 -13.84 28.17
N GLY A 216 -18.06 -12.74 28.38
CA GLY A 216 -16.63 -12.64 28.63
C GLY A 216 -16.33 -11.41 29.46
N ARG A 217 -15.19 -11.38 30.11
CA ARG A 217 -14.63 -10.12 30.60
C ARG A 217 -14.09 -9.36 29.39
N THR A 218 -14.80 -8.38 28.94
CA THR A 218 -14.27 -7.37 28.07
C THR A 218 -13.50 -6.38 28.90
N ASN A 219 -12.24 -6.72 29.22
CA ASN A 219 -11.34 -5.67 29.60
C ASN A 219 -11.10 -4.84 28.34
N THR A 220 -11.40 -3.55 28.38
CA THR A 220 -10.95 -2.56 27.39
C THR A 220 -9.43 -2.41 27.46
N ALA A 221 -8.75 -3.47 27.82
CA ALA A 221 -7.40 -3.50 28.32
C ALA A 221 -6.36 -3.42 27.20
N LYS A 222 -6.66 -3.89 25.98
CA LYS A 222 -5.77 -3.67 24.85
C LYS A 222 -6.08 -2.30 24.23
N PHE A 223 -5.23 -1.37 24.49
CA PHE A 223 -5.34 0.00 24.07
C PHE A 223 -4.05 0.42 23.37
N SER A 224 -4.19 1.03 22.21
CA SER A 224 -3.11 1.69 21.46
C SER A 224 -3.51 3.12 21.17
N LEU A 225 -2.70 4.07 21.60
CA LEU A 225 -2.82 5.49 21.29
C LEU A 225 -1.76 5.86 20.25
N TYR A 226 -2.18 6.27 19.09
CA TYR A 226 -1.32 6.77 18.01
C TYR A 226 -1.17 8.27 18.16
N VAL A 227 -0.16 8.70 18.93
CA VAL A 227 0.10 10.13 19.16
C VAL A 227 0.56 10.81 17.88
N SER A 228 1.32 10.08 17.09
CA SER A 228 1.79 10.47 15.76
C SER A 228 2.36 9.23 15.05
N PRO A 229 2.70 9.30 13.77
CA PRO A 229 3.42 8.21 13.08
C PRO A 229 4.75 7.82 13.76
N TYR A 230 5.30 8.72 14.58
CA TYR A 230 6.58 8.53 15.28
C TYR A 230 6.45 8.01 16.72
N LEU A 231 5.25 8.02 17.29
CA LEU A 231 5.03 7.67 18.70
C LEU A 231 3.69 6.96 18.88
N VAL A 232 3.75 5.72 19.33
CA VAL A 232 2.58 4.93 19.73
C VAL A 232 2.72 4.57 21.22
N ALA A 233 1.70 4.84 22.00
CA ALA A 233 1.61 4.43 23.39
C ALA A 233 0.64 3.26 23.54
N ASN A 234 1.03 2.26 24.31
CA ASN A 234 0.24 1.07 24.55
C ASN A 234 -0.13 0.97 26.02
N GLN A 235 -1.06 0.10 26.31
CA GLN A 235 -1.41 -0.27 27.66
C GLN A 235 -0.18 -0.65 28.48
N GLY A 236 -0.25 -0.41 29.77
CA GLY A 236 0.85 -0.73 30.70
C GLY A 236 1.99 0.29 30.68
N GLY A 237 1.78 1.48 30.08
CA GLY A 237 2.78 2.55 30.01
C GLY A 237 3.93 2.28 29.05
N ARG A 238 3.83 1.24 28.24
CA ARG A 238 4.77 1.01 27.14
C ARG A 238 4.50 2.00 26.01
N TYR A 239 5.58 2.47 25.40
CA TYR A 239 5.50 3.28 24.21
C TYR A 239 6.55 2.84 23.20
N THR A 240 6.26 3.09 21.93
CA THR A 240 7.18 2.81 20.83
C THR A 240 7.45 4.10 20.07
N LYS A 241 8.72 4.45 19.94
CA LYS A 241 9.17 5.52 19.06
C LYS A 241 9.64 4.93 17.74
N HIS A 242 9.13 5.44 16.64
CA HIS A 242 9.51 5.02 15.30
C HIS A 242 10.41 6.05 14.64
N ILE A 243 11.47 5.59 14.01
CA ILE A 243 12.42 6.43 13.26
C ILE A 243 12.32 6.02 11.79
N TYR A 244 12.21 7.01 10.92
CA TYR A 244 12.03 6.83 9.49
C TYR A 244 13.17 7.47 8.69
N ILE A 245 13.48 6.87 7.54
CA ILE A 245 14.26 7.48 6.46
C ILE A 245 13.33 7.58 5.25
N GLY A 246 12.95 8.81 4.87
CA GLY A 246 11.85 8.99 3.94
C GLY A 246 10.54 8.44 4.52
N SER A 247 9.84 7.62 3.76
CA SER A 247 8.62 6.92 4.21
C SER A 247 8.89 5.57 4.89
N GLN A 248 10.15 5.11 4.92
CA GLN A 248 10.51 3.79 5.42
C GLN A 248 10.85 3.83 6.91
N ARG A 249 10.16 3.01 7.72
CA ARG A 249 10.51 2.77 9.12
C ARG A 249 11.81 1.98 9.19
N VAL A 250 12.81 2.51 9.88
CA VAL A 250 14.14 1.88 9.99
C VAL A 250 14.46 1.42 11.40
N VAL A 251 13.91 2.08 12.43
CA VAL A 251 14.13 1.72 13.84
C VAL A 251 12.85 1.90 14.63
N SER A 252 12.59 0.96 15.55
CA SER A 252 11.65 1.12 16.66
C SER A 252 12.40 1.05 17.96
N LYS A 253 12.17 2.05 18.83
CA LYS A 253 12.66 2.10 20.20
C LYS A 253 11.50 1.94 21.15
N ILE A 254 11.61 1.00 22.07
CA ILE A 254 10.56 0.71 23.04
C ILE A 254 10.99 1.24 24.39
N GLY A 255 10.14 2.07 24.98
CA GLY A 255 10.23 2.50 26.35
C GLY A 255 9.15 1.83 27.20
N ASP A 256 9.42 1.73 28.47
CA ASP A 256 8.51 1.24 29.51
C ASP A 256 8.51 2.20 30.69
N PHE A 257 7.88 1.80 31.80
CA PHE A 257 7.86 2.62 33.00
C PHE A 257 9.24 2.93 33.56
N ASP A 258 10.19 2.02 33.45
CA ASP A 258 11.54 2.22 33.98
C ASP A 258 12.28 3.28 33.18
N SER A 259 12.13 3.27 31.85
CA SER A 259 12.66 4.31 30.95
C SER A 259 11.87 5.62 30.98
N TYR A 260 10.57 5.56 31.29
CA TYR A 260 9.68 6.72 31.27
C TYR A 260 10.07 7.83 32.22
N GLY A 261 10.58 7.50 33.41
CA GLY A 261 11.04 8.46 34.39
C GLY A 261 12.43 9.05 34.14
N SER A 262 13.18 8.51 33.19
CA SER A 262 14.59 8.88 32.94
C SER A 262 14.75 10.02 31.92
N ASP A 263 13.75 10.31 31.09
CA ASP A 263 13.84 11.39 30.10
C ASP A 263 13.64 12.77 30.78
N PRO A 264 14.65 13.63 30.79
CA PRO A 264 14.56 14.95 31.40
C PRO A 264 13.65 15.92 30.69
N ARG A 265 13.27 15.61 29.44
CA ARG A 265 12.35 16.43 28.62
C ARG A 265 10.89 16.11 28.92
N ARG A 266 10.63 15.14 29.77
CA ARG A 266 9.30 14.72 30.15
C ARG A 266 8.52 15.87 30.80
N ILE A 267 7.33 16.13 30.26
CA ILE A 267 6.36 17.02 30.93
C ILE A 267 5.67 16.23 32.04
N GLN A 268 5.86 16.67 33.27
CA GLN A 268 5.50 15.92 34.46
C GLN A 268 3.99 15.81 34.71
N TYR A 269 3.21 16.69 34.14
CA TYR A 269 1.77 16.79 34.32
C TYR A 269 1.05 17.17 33.00
N ALA A 270 1.35 16.46 31.92
CA ALA A 270 0.66 16.69 30.66
C ALA A 270 -0.87 16.63 30.83
N GLY A 271 -1.54 17.68 30.43
CA GLY A 271 -2.99 17.81 30.59
C GLY A 271 -3.46 18.32 31.96
N SER A 272 -2.54 18.77 32.82
CA SER A 272 -2.90 19.49 34.04
C SER A 272 -3.18 20.97 33.75
N GLU A 273 -3.87 21.66 34.70
CA GLU A 273 -4.11 23.10 34.57
C GLU A 273 -2.80 23.92 34.48
N THR A 274 -1.68 23.36 34.97
CA THR A 274 -0.36 23.97 34.88
C THR A 274 0.21 24.01 33.47
N ASP A 275 -0.25 23.14 32.57
CA ASP A 275 0.17 23.12 31.17
C ASP A 275 -0.66 24.09 30.29
N GLY A 276 -1.63 24.77 30.86
CA GLY A 276 -2.58 25.62 30.11
C GLY A 276 -3.54 24.87 29.20
N LEU A 277 -3.63 23.55 29.35
CA LEU A 277 -4.53 22.69 28.58
C LEU A 277 -5.80 22.44 29.42
N SER A 278 -6.92 22.95 28.96
CA SER A 278 -8.23 22.78 29.61
C SER A 278 -8.98 21.52 29.07
N VAL A 279 -8.31 20.37 28.99
CA VAL A 279 -8.95 19.13 28.54
C VAL A 279 -9.46 18.37 29.76
N ASP A 280 -10.80 18.21 29.85
CA ASP A 280 -11.41 17.30 30.82
C ASP A 280 -11.25 15.84 30.34
N TYR A 281 -10.16 15.22 30.72
CA TYR A 281 -9.86 13.83 30.39
C TYR A 281 -10.88 12.85 30.95
N LYS A 282 -11.49 13.16 32.09
CA LYS A 282 -12.52 12.32 32.69
C LYS A 282 -13.78 12.28 31.84
N GLN A 283 -14.21 13.46 31.37
CA GLN A 283 -15.35 13.55 30.46
C GLN A 283 -15.05 12.89 29.12
N LYS A 284 -13.85 13.12 28.55
CA LYS A 284 -13.41 12.51 27.31
C LYS A 284 -13.38 10.98 27.40
N TYR A 285 -12.86 10.44 28.49
CA TYR A 285 -12.84 8.99 28.73
C TYR A 285 -14.25 8.41 28.84
N ALA A 286 -15.14 9.07 29.61
CA ALA A 286 -16.54 8.63 29.74
C ALA A 286 -17.26 8.62 28.38
N GLN A 287 -16.99 9.59 27.51
CA GLN A 287 -17.52 9.62 26.15
C GLN A 287 -16.98 8.44 25.30
N GLN A 288 -15.69 8.16 25.36
CA GLN A 288 -15.06 7.02 24.65
C GLN A 288 -15.63 5.68 25.13
N LEU A 289 -15.78 5.52 26.44
CA LEU A 289 -16.39 4.32 27.02
C LEU A 289 -17.85 4.13 26.59
N GLN A 290 -18.61 5.23 26.49
CA GLN A 290 -19.98 5.17 26.00
C GLN A 290 -20.01 4.71 24.53
N VAL A 291 -19.13 5.22 23.68
CA VAL A 291 -19.02 4.78 22.28
C VAL A 291 -18.72 3.28 22.19
N ILE A 292 -17.86 2.75 23.04
CA ILE A 292 -17.58 1.31 23.09
C ILE A 292 -18.89 0.54 23.42
N LYS A 293 -19.60 0.95 24.46
CA LYS A 293 -20.88 0.34 24.85
C LYS A 293 -21.94 0.39 23.73
N ASP A 294 -22.01 1.52 23.04
CA ASP A 294 -22.92 1.72 21.91
C ASP A 294 -22.55 0.78 20.73
N ASN A 295 -21.27 0.54 20.48
CA ASN A 295 -20.83 -0.39 19.46
C ASN A 295 -21.19 -1.84 19.82
N TYR A 296 -21.02 -2.26 21.07
CA TYR A 296 -21.50 -3.57 21.54
C TYR A 296 -23.00 -3.70 21.36
N ALA A 297 -23.77 -2.66 21.71
CA ALA A 297 -25.21 -2.65 21.51
C ALA A 297 -25.61 -2.72 20.02
N THR A 298 -24.87 -2.03 19.14
CA THR A 298 -25.08 -2.07 17.68
C THR A 298 -24.94 -3.48 17.12
N PHE A 299 -23.99 -4.26 17.63
CA PHE A 299 -23.76 -5.63 17.21
C PHE A 299 -24.60 -6.65 17.94
N ALA A 300 -25.47 -6.22 18.87
CA ALA A 300 -26.24 -7.07 19.78
C ALA A 300 -25.36 -8.02 20.63
N VAL A 301 -24.15 -7.60 20.95
CA VAL A 301 -23.21 -8.30 21.82
C VAL A 301 -23.34 -7.77 23.24
N PRO A 302 -23.52 -8.62 24.28
CA PRO A 302 -23.58 -8.16 25.65
C PRO A 302 -22.26 -7.52 26.08
N TYR A 303 -22.32 -6.30 26.63
CA TYR A 303 -21.19 -5.68 27.28
C TYR A 303 -21.11 -6.15 28.75
N ASN A 304 -20.20 -7.08 29.03
CA ASN A 304 -20.01 -7.67 30.35
C ASN A 304 -18.75 -7.16 31.05
N GLY A 305 -18.12 -6.11 30.50
CA GLY A 305 -16.92 -5.51 31.05
C GLY A 305 -17.22 -4.70 32.31
N GLU A 306 -16.25 -4.68 33.23
CA GLU A 306 -16.21 -3.67 34.28
C GLU A 306 -15.62 -2.39 33.70
N ASP A 307 -16.26 -1.25 33.98
CA ASP A 307 -15.72 0.05 33.58
C ASP A 307 -14.36 0.26 34.29
N ASN A 308 -13.33 0.56 33.52
CA ASN A 308 -12.05 0.89 34.09
C ASN A 308 -12.10 2.27 34.75
N ASN A 309 -12.20 2.27 36.08
CA ASN A 309 -12.27 3.49 36.89
C ASN A 309 -10.91 4.11 37.23
N ASP A 310 -9.79 3.53 36.79
CA ASP A 310 -8.44 4.03 37.09
C ASP A 310 -8.23 5.45 36.55
N TYR A 311 -8.91 5.80 35.50
CA TYR A 311 -8.86 7.13 34.91
C TYR A 311 -9.54 8.20 35.75
N VAL A 312 -10.55 7.80 36.54
CA VAL A 312 -11.30 8.71 37.41
C VAL A 312 -10.42 9.22 38.56
N ASP A 313 -9.47 8.41 39.00
CA ASP A 313 -8.59 8.72 40.12
C ASP A 313 -7.22 9.25 39.67
N GLY A 314 -6.97 9.44 38.42
CA GLY A 314 -5.69 9.92 37.86
C GLY A 314 -4.54 8.94 38.01
N LYS A 315 -4.81 7.66 38.25
CA LYS A 315 -3.80 6.63 38.50
C LYS A 315 -3.28 5.92 37.26
N GLY A 316 -3.79 6.27 36.08
CA GLY A 316 -3.25 5.83 34.79
C GLY A 316 -3.71 4.45 34.32
N PHE A 317 -3.46 4.15 33.06
CA PHE A 317 -3.90 2.99 32.28
C PHE A 317 -3.25 1.64 32.69
N CYS A 318 -2.72 1.51 33.87
CA CYS A 318 -1.98 0.32 34.25
C CYS A 318 -2.82 -0.69 35.01
N CYS A 319 -2.95 -1.86 34.37
CA CYS A 319 -3.08 -3.13 35.06
C CYS A 319 -4.15 -3.15 36.16
N ASN A 320 -5.41 -2.82 35.83
CA ASN A 320 -6.47 -2.93 36.81
C ASN A 320 -7.22 -4.26 36.65
N ASP A 321 -6.53 -5.34 37.03
CA ASP A 321 -7.19 -6.64 37.23
C ASP A 321 -7.84 -6.76 38.61
N GLY A 322 -7.83 -5.65 39.38
CA GLY A 322 -8.34 -5.61 40.76
C GLY A 322 -7.47 -6.38 41.76
N SER A 323 -6.32 -6.90 41.33
CA SER A 323 -5.43 -7.66 42.22
C SER A 323 -4.60 -6.75 43.12
N LEU A 324 -4.26 -7.28 44.30
CA LEU A 324 -3.35 -6.60 45.24
C LEU A 324 -1.95 -6.43 44.62
N GLU A 325 -1.54 -7.35 43.75
CA GLU A 325 -0.25 -7.35 43.07
C GLU A 325 -0.18 -6.24 42.02
N ALA A 326 -1.28 -6.04 41.23
CA ALA A 326 -1.38 -4.93 40.28
C ALA A 326 -1.37 -3.57 41.02
N ALA A 327 -2.04 -3.47 42.15
CA ALA A 327 -2.02 -2.27 42.98
C ALA A 327 -0.63 -1.99 43.55
N GLN A 328 0.11 -3.01 44.00
CA GLN A 328 1.49 -2.89 44.47
C GLN A 328 2.44 -2.53 43.30
N ALA A 329 2.31 -3.15 42.14
CA ALA A 329 3.12 -2.83 40.97
C ALA A 329 2.90 -1.36 40.53
N ARG A 330 1.65 -0.87 40.56
CA ARG A 330 1.33 0.55 40.29
C ARG A 330 1.99 1.49 41.31
N ALA A 331 1.91 1.14 42.61
CA ALA A 331 2.51 1.95 43.67
C ALA A 331 4.03 2.01 43.53
N ILE A 332 4.68 0.89 43.19
CA ILE A 332 6.11 0.81 42.93
C ILE A 332 6.48 1.63 41.69
N ALA A 333 5.76 1.46 40.57
CA ALA A 333 6.00 2.22 39.35
C ALA A 333 5.81 3.73 39.53
N ALA A 334 4.76 4.15 40.27
CA ALA A 334 4.53 5.55 40.62
C ALA A 334 5.63 6.12 41.51
N ASN A 335 6.14 5.34 42.47
CA ASN A 335 7.23 5.75 43.32
C ASN A 335 8.56 5.85 42.57
N ILE A 336 8.86 4.91 41.69
CA ILE A 336 10.04 4.95 40.79
C ILE A 336 9.97 6.17 39.87
N ALA A 337 8.82 6.39 39.21
CA ALA A 337 8.62 7.55 38.35
C ALA A 337 8.77 8.87 39.12
N LYS A 338 8.23 8.95 40.33
CA LYS A 338 8.33 10.11 41.21
C LYS A 338 9.76 10.37 41.66
N ALA A 339 10.48 9.32 42.06
CA ALA A 339 11.88 9.40 42.46
C ALA A 339 12.78 9.85 41.30
N LYS A 340 12.59 9.29 40.12
CA LYS A 340 13.33 9.66 38.88
C LYS A 340 13.01 11.11 38.46
N ALA A 341 11.76 11.53 38.56
CA ALA A 341 11.32 12.88 38.22
C ALA A 341 11.90 13.95 39.18
N VAL A 342 12.02 13.64 40.47
CA VAL A 342 12.56 14.55 41.46
C VAL A 342 14.08 14.69 41.35
N ASN A 343 14.77 13.63 40.97
CA ASN A 343 16.23 13.64 40.83
C ASN A 343 16.74 14.25 39.51
N GLY A 344 15.87 14.56 38.55
CA GLY A 344 16.06 15.45 37.40
C GLY A 344 17.35 15.36 36.56
N ASN A 345 18.26 14.50 36.92
CA ASN A 345 19.57 14.41 36.28
C ASN A 345 19.59 13.27 35.28
N PHE A 346 19.41 13.63 34.01
CA PHE A 346 19.86 12.81 32.91
C PHE A 346 21.34 12.49 33.12
N LYS A 347 21.67 11.23 33.31
CA LYS A 347 23.05 10.77 33.31
C LYS A 347 23.34 10.34 31.90
N GLU A 348 24.34 10.93 31.29
CA GLU A 348 24.94 10.48 30.05
C GLU A 348 25.26 8.99 30.21
N ASN A 349 24.69 8.14 29.31
CA ASN A 349 24.72 6.68 29.38
C ASN A 349 23.72 5.99 30.32
N ASP A 350 22.64 6.65 30.72
CA ASP A 350 21.54 5.96 31.39
C ASP A 350 20.90 4.95 30.44
N ASP A 351 20.58 3.78 30.98
CA ASP A 351 20.12 2.60 30.27
C ASP A 351 18.66 2.66 29.80
N TYR A 352 18.15 3.86 29.54
CA TYR A 352 16.77 4.01 29.10
C TYR A 352 16.62 3.70 27.57
N GLU A 353 15.51 3.10 27.19
CA GLU A 353 15.21 2.73 25.82
C GLU A 353 16.26 1.79 25.18
N LYS A 354 16.80 0.84 25.96
CA LYS A 354 17.71 -0.19 25.44
C LYS A 354 17.09 -1.10 24.38
N MET A 355 15.76 -1.27 24.41
CA MET A 355 15.07 -2.11 23.45
C MET A 355 14.95 -1.37 22.12
N GLN A 356 15.93 -1.58 21.25
CA GLN A 356 15.99 -1.01 19.91
C GLN A 356 15.94 -2.13 18.88
N PHE A 357 15.07 -1.95 17.87
CA PHE A 357 14.83 -2.93 16.84
C PHE A 357 14.98 -2.29 15.46
N TYR A 358 15.77 -2.91 14.60
CA TYR A 358 16.13 -2.42 13.27
C TYR A 358 15.41 -3.23 12.22
N TYR A 359 14.79 -2.54 11.26
CA TYR A 359 14.02 -3.14 10.18
C TYR A 359 14.88 -3.36 8.96
N HIS A 360 14.81 -4.57 8.41
CA HIS A 360 15.40 -4.97 7.14
C HIS A 360 14.26 -5.40 6.23
N PRO A 361 13.68 -4.47 5.47
CA PRO A 361 12.51 -4.76 4.64
C PRO A 361 12.89 -5.43 3.32
N ASP A 362 11.86 -6.04 2.71
CA ASP A 362 11.92 -6.48 1.32
C ASP A 362 11.83 -5.29 0.34
N HIS A 363 11.79 -5.59 -0.97
CA HIS A 363 11.64 -4.57 -2.02
C HIS A 363 10.28 -3.86 -2.01
N LEU A 364 9.29 -4.38 -1.29
CA LEU A 364 7.96 -3.79 -1.13
C LEU A 364 7.85 -2.93 0.13
N GLY A 365 8.91 -2.89 0.94
CA GLY A 365 8.90 -2.25 2.24
C GLY A 365 8.33 -3.14 3.36
N SER A 366 7.99 -4.40 3.08
CA SER A 366 7.48 -5.33 4.09
C SER A 366 8.58 -5.72 5.07
N SER A 367 8.24 -5.86 6.34
CA SER A 367 9.21 -6.26 7.38
C SER A 367 9.62 -7.73 7.17
N SER A 368 10.84 -7.99 6.71
CA SER A 368 11.36 -9.35 6.54
C SER A 368 12.22 -9.80 7.70
N TYR A 369 13.18 -9.00 8.10
CA TYR A 369 14.02 -9.27 9.26
C TYR A 369 13.99 -8.09 10.22
N ILE A 370 13.88 -8.39 11.50
CA ILE A 370 14.04 -7.43 12.58
C ILE A 370 15.22 -7.89 13.42
N THR A 371 16.18 -6.99 13.66
CA THR A 371 17.34 -7.27 14.51
C THR A 371 17.32 -6.37 15.74
N ASN A 372 17.90 -6.87 16.84
CA ASN A 372 18.15 -6.09 18.05
C ASN A 372 19.44 -5.26 17.94
N LEU A 373 19.80 -4.57 19.03
CA LEU A 373 21.02 -3.75 19.10
C LEU A 373 22.31 -4.55 18.90
N ASP A 374 22.31 -5.84 19.26
CA ASP A 374 23.45 -6.75 19.10
C ASP A 374 23.54 -7.36 17.69
N GLY A 375 22.60 -7.01 16.81
CA GLY A 375 22.51 -7.54 15.45
C GLY A 375 21.90 -8.95 15.35
N GLU A 376 21.32 -9.46 16.44
CA GLU A 376 20.62 -10.74 16.41
C GLU A 376 19.24 -10.60 15.79
N VAL A 377 18.85 -11.57 14.96
CA VAL A 377 17.50 -11.64 14.39
C VAL A 377 16.51 -12.00 15.49
N VAL A 378 15.59 -11.09 15.79
CA VAL A 378 14.54 -11.27 16.81
C VAL A 378 13.20 -11.66 16.19
N GLN A 379 12.98 -11.30 14.94
CA GLN A 379 11.82 -11.69 14.16
C GLN A 379 12.22 -11.86 12.69
N HIS A 380 11.78 -12.93 12.08
CA HIS A 380 11.92 -13.20 10.65
C HIS A 380 10.55 -13.52 10.07
N ILE A 381 10.19 -12.85 8.98
CA ILE A 381 8.87 -12.95 8.38
C ILE A 381 9.00 -13.06 6.87
N GLU A 382 8.32 -14.05 6.29
CA GLU A 382 8.17 -14.20 4.85
C GLU A 382 6.69 -14.22 4.48
N TYR A 383 6.35 -13.68 3.32
CA TYR A 383 4.96 -13.46 2.90
C TYR A 383 4.61 -14.23 1.63
N VAL A 384 3.35 -14.65 1.55
CA VAL A 384 2.71 -14.96 0.27
C VAL A 384 2.43 -13.64 -0.46
N PRO A 385 2.42 -13.60 -1.80
CA PRO A 385 2.36 -12.33 -2.57
C PRO A 385 1.31 -11.31 -2.16
N PHE A 386 0.16 -11.73 -1.67
CA PHE A 386 -0.92 -10.83 -1.24
C PHE A 386 -0.89 -10.49 0.26
N GLY A 387 0.23 -10.75 0.95
CA GLY A 387 0.47 -10.27 2.31
C GLY A 387 0.07 -11.21 3.43
N GLU A 388 -0.41 -12.43 3.13
CA GLU A 388 -0.53 -13.47 4.16
C GLU A 388 0.88 -13.89 4.61
N VAL A 389 1.04 -14.13 5.89
CA VAL A 389 2.31 -14.58 6.46
C VAL A 389 2.55 -16.04 6.07
N PHE A 390 3.68 -16.29 5.41
CA PHE A 390 4.12 -17.63 4.99
C PHE A 390 4.99 -18.30 6.06
N VAL A 391 5.97 -17.60 6.56
CA VAL A 391 6.86 -18.03 7.65
C VAL A 391 6.96 -16.90 8.65
N GLU A 392 6.88 -17.23 9.94
CA GLU A 392 7.20 -16.30 11.00
C GLU A 392 7.96 -17.00 12.09
N GLU A 393 9.13 -16.47 12.43
CA GLU A 393 9.95 -16.91 13.56
C GLU A 393 10.11 -15.75 14.52
N ARG A 394 9.83 -15.99 15.80
CA ARG A 394 9.86 -14.99 16.87
C ARG A 394 10.73 -15.48 18.03
N ASN A 395 11.51 -14.58 18.61
CA ASN A 395 12.20 -14.89 19.87
C ASN A 395 11.41 -14.47 21.12
N ASN A 396 10.16 -13.98 20.94
CA ASN A 396 9.22 -13.55 22.00
C ASN A 396 9.70 -12.40 22.91
N ILE A 397 10.74 -11.65 22.52
CA ILE A 397 11.15 -10.45 23.25
C ILE A 397 10.24 -9.28 22.87
N TRP A 398 10.07 -9.07 21.59
CA TRP A 398 9.17 -8.07 21.02
C TRP A 398 8.90 -8.41 19.56
N ASN A 399 7.67 -8.18 19.12
CA ASN A 399 7.25 -8.37 17.73
C ASN A 399 6.68 -7.07 17.20
N THR A 400 7.06 -6.74 15.97
CA THR A 400 6.45 -5.58 15.30
C THR A 400 5.06 -5.92 14.81
N PRO A 401 4.06 -5.03 14.99
CA PRO A 401 2.77 -5.17 14.33
C PRO A 401 2.80 -4.70 12.86
N TYR A 402 3.90 -4.07 12.42
CA TYR A 402 4.03 -3.52 11.07
C TYR A 402 4.69 -4.55 10.18
N LEU A 403 3.87 -5.20 9.34
CA LEU A 403 4.26 -6.38 8.56
C LEU A 403 4.34 -6.05 7.06
N PHE A 404 3.41 -6.57 6.26
CA PHE A 404 3.36 -6.41 4.81
C PHE A 404 3.25 -4.93 4.42
N ASN A 405 4.08 -4.48 3.48
CA ASN A 405 4.23 -3.07 3.05
C ASN A 405 4.44 -2.07 4.21
N ALA A 406 5.05 -2.52 5.32
CA ALA A 406 5.19 -1.76 6.58
C ALA A 406 3.86 -1.28 7.18
N LYS A 407 2.74 -1.91 6.82
CA LYS A 407 1.41 -1.61 7.34
C LYS A 407 1.15 -2.35 8.64
N GLU A 408 0.37 -1.72 9.52
CA GLU A 408 -0.03 -2.36 10.76
C GLU A 408 -1.02 -3.50 10.47
N PHE A 409 -0.68 -4.66 10.99
CA PHE A 409 -1.55 -5.82 10.98
C PHE A 409 -2.30 -5.87 12.31
N ASP A 410 -3.60 -5.73 12.25
CA ASP A 410 -4.48 -5.88 13.38
C ASP A 410 -4.73 -7.38 13.61
N GLU A 411 -3.92 -8.01 14.47
CA GLU A 411 -3.99 -9.45 14.75
C GLU A 411 -5.40 -9.89 15.19
N GLU A 412 -6.13 -8.99 15.84
CA GLU A 412 -7.49 -9.22 16.35
C GLU A 412 -8.51 -9.46 15.22
N THR A 413 -8.32 -8.77 14.10
CA THR A 413 -9.26 -8.84 12.96
C THR A 413 -8.68 -9.52 11.73
N GLY A 414 -7.35 -9.73 11.71
CA GLY A 414 -6.65 -10.27 10.54
C GLY A 414 -6.55 -9.29 9.37
N LEU A 415 -6.70 -7.99 9.61
CA LEU A 415 -6.73 -6.94 8.60
C LEU A 415 -5.48 -6.07 8.67
N TYR A 416 -5.04 -5.57 7.51
CA TYR A 416 -4.03 -4.53 7.42
C TYR A 416 -4.67 -3.14 7.35
N TYR A 417 -4.20 -2.22 8.19
CA TYR A 417 -4.59 -0.82 8.14
C TYR A 417 -3.66 -0.03 7.22
N TYR A 418 -4.21 0.51 6.12
CA TYR A 418 -3.45 1.28 5.13
C TYR A 418 -3.61 2.80 5.23
N GLY A 419 -4.37 3.27 6.19
CA GLY A 419 -4.79 4.67 6.34
C GLY A 419 -6.24 4.84 5.92
N ALA A 420 -6.50 5.05 4.64
CA ALA A 420 -7.88 5.24 4.16
C ALA A 420 -8.73 3.96 4.13
N ARG A 421 -8.11 2.78 4.02
CA ARG A 421 -8.84 1.51 3.89
C ARG A 421 -8.23 0.40 4.74
N TYR A 422 -9.05 -0.62 4.98
CA TYR A 422 -8.64 -1.91 5.56
C TYR A 422 -8.56 -2.97 4.48
N TYR A 423 -7.48 -3.75 4.50
CA TYR A 423 -7.18 -4.78 3.53
C TYR A 423 -7.22 -6.17 4.15
N ASP A 424 -7.95 -7.09 3.52
CA ASP A 424 -7.99 -8.50 3.90
C ASP A 424 -7.01 -9.30 3.02
N PRO A 425 -5.87 -9.75 3.55
CA PRO A 425 -4.88 -10.48 2.76
C PRO A 425 -5.36 -11.88 2.34
N ARG A 426 -6.25 -12.52 3.11
CA ARG A 426 -6.83 -13.81 2.77
C ARG A 426 -7.73 -13.69 1.54
N LEU A 427 -8.59 -12.68 1.50
CA LEU A 427 -9.44 -12.40 0.34
C LEU A 427 -8.68 -11.69 -0.78
N SER A 428 -7.55 -11.05 -0.48
CA SER A 428 -6.79 -10.20 -1.41
C SER A 428 -7.61 -8.99 -1.90
N LEU A 429 -8.48 -8.45 -1.06
CA LEU A 429 -9.42 -7.38 -1.38
C LEU A 429 -9.47 -6.31 -0.28
N TRP A 430 -9.86 -5.10 -0.69
CA TRP A 430 -10.27 -4.05 0.21
C TRP A 430 -11.68 -4.29 0.76
N LEU A 431 -11.96 -3.82 1.98
CA LEU A 431 -13.29 -3.94 2.61
C LEU A 431 -14.23 -2.79 2.26
N SER A 432 -13.71 -1.70 1.73
CA SER A 432 -14.46 -0.50 1.34
C SER A 432 -14.08 -0.05 -0.06
N ILE A 433 -14.90 0.82 -0.63
CA ILE A 433 -14.63 1.43 -1.94
C ILE A 433 -13.37 2.29 -1.89
N ASP A 434 -12.74 2.47 -3.03
CA ASP A 434 -11.61 3.38 -3.17
C ASP A 434 -12.10 4.82 -3.13
N PRO A 435 -11.62 5.68 -2.22
CA PRO A 435 -11.96 7.10 -2.24
C PRO A 435 -11.61 7.81 -3.54
N LYS A 436 -10.74 7.19 -4.36
CA LYS A 436 -10.33 7.65 -5.69
C LYS A 436 -10.79 6.73 -6.81
N GLU A 437 -11.91 6.00 -6.64
CA GLU A 437 -12.41 5.02 -7.63
C GLU A 437 -12.63 5.61 -9.03
N GLU A 438 -13.01 6.88 -9.12
CA GLU A 438 -13.17 7.57 -10.40
C GLU A 438 -11.86 7.60 -11.21
N LYS A 439 -10.72 7.57 -10.52
CA LYS A 439 -9.38 7.52 -11.13
C LYS A 439 -9.10 6.18 -11.80
N TYR A 440 -9.72 5.10 -11.31
CA TYR A 440 -9.47 3.71 -11.71
C TYR A 440 -10.73 3.04 -12.26
N SER A 441 -11.52 3.74 -13.06
CA SER A 441 -12.85 3.32 -13.52
C SER A 441 -12.90 1.98 -14.29
N ASN A 442 -11.77 1.46 -14.74
CA ASN A 442 -11.63 0.18 -15.44
C ASN A 442 -11.19 -0.99 -14.54
N VAL A 443 -11.02 -0.75 -13.25
CA VAL A 443 -10.60 -1.76 -12.26
C VAL A 443 -11.65 -1.81 -11.16
N SER A 444 -11.83 -2.98 -10.53
CA SER A 444 -12.70 -3.10 -9.35
C SER A 444 -12.21 -2.18 -8.23
N THR A 445 -13.09 -1.39 -7.64
CA THR A 445 -12.79 -0.50 -6.51
C THR A 445 -12.26 -1.27 -5.27
N TYR A 446 -12.52 -2.58 -5.18
CA TYR A 446 -12.02 -3.44 -4.11
C TYR A 446 -10.71 -4.17 -4.48
N CYS A 447 -10.19 -3.98 -5.70
CA CYS A 447 -8.99 -4.66 -6.17
C CYS A 447 -7.74 -4.07 -5.51
N TYR A 448 -6.91 -4.93 -4.93
CA TYR A 448 -5.62 -4.53 -4.40
C TYR A 448 -4.59 -4.45 -5.54
N VAL A 449 -3.99 -3.27 -5.71
CA VAL A 449 -2.85 -2.93 -6.60
C VAL A 449 -2.91 -3.60 -8.00
N ILE A 450 -4.10 -3.58 -8.61
CA ILE A 450 -4.36 -4.16 -9.95
C ILE A 450 -3.94 -5.64 -10.03
N SER A 451 -4.07 -6.37 -8.93
CA SER A 451 -3.69 -7.80 -8.81
C SER A 451 -2.21 -8.10 -9.15
N ASN A 452 -1.30 -7.12 -8.98
CA ASN A 452 0.14 -7.32 -9.11
C ASN A 452 0.89 -6.80 -7.86
N PRO A 453 0.76 -7.50 -6.72
CA PRO A 453 1.29 -7.04 -5.43
C PRO A 453 2.81 -7.12 -5.30
N LEU A 454 3.51 -7.72 -6.28
CA LEU A 454 4.98 -7.80 -6.29
C LEU A 454 5.63 -6.62 -7.01
N LYS A 455 4.83 -5.86 -7.75
CA LYS A 455 5.29 -4.71 -8.51
C LYS A 455 4.77 -3.39 -7.94
N TYR A 456 3.54 -3.37 -7.45
CA TYR A 456 2.87 -2.18 -6.97
C TYR A 456 2.58 -2.27 -5.47
N THR A 457 2.60 -1.12 -4.80
CA THR A 457 2.12 -0.96 -3.43
C THR A 457 1.09 0.17 -3.41
N ASP A 458 0.27 0.19 -2.36
CA ASP A 458 -0.63 1.30 -2.06
C ASP A 458 -0.19 1.91 -0.73
N PRO A 459 0.51 3.06 -0.71
CA PRO A 459 1.02 3.63 0.52
C PRO A 459 -0.05 4.19 1.46
N THR A 460 -1.20 4.59 0.93
CA THR A 460 -2.23 5.33 1.66
C THR A 460 -3.59 4.63 1.73
N GLY A 461 -3.74 3.54 0.99
CA GLY A 461 -5.04 2.93 0.77
C GLY A 461 -5.91 3.67 -0.26
N MET A 462 -5.32 4.55 -1.09
CA MET A 462 -6.00 5.36 -2.10
C MET A 462 -5.25 5.46 -3.42
N GLU A 463 -3.97 5.08 -3.49
CA GLU A 463 -3.09 5.35 -4.63
C GLU A 463 -2.18 4.18 -4.95
N ILE A 464 -1.90 4.02 -6.25
CA ILE A 464 -0.88 3.08 -6.70
C ILE A 464 0.44 3.84 -6.82
N ASP A 465 1.44 3.47 -6.01
CA ASP A 465 2.73 4.13 -5.99
C ASP A 465 3.60 3.72 -7.18
N MET A 466 4.21 4.75 -7.79
CA MET A 466 5.10 4.66 -8.95
C MET A 466 6.59 4.66 -8.60
N THR A 467 6.94 4.82 -7.33
CA THR A 467 8.35 4.88 -6.86
C THR A 467 9.17 3.69 -7.35
N LYS A 468 8.51 2.56 -7.62
CA LYS A 468 9.14 1.34 -8.12
C LYS A 468 9.51 1.36 -9.59
N VAL A 469 8.84 2.16 -10.42
CA VAL A 469 9.31 2.37 -11.80
C VAL A 469 10.68 3.04 -11.75
N ARG A 470 10.88 3.98 -10.83
CA ARG A 470 12.18 4.61 -10.60
C ARG A 470 13.23 3.63 -10.06
N LEU A 471 12.86 2.75 -9.12
CA LEU A 471 13.77 1.71 -8.63
C LEU A 471 14.12 0.69 -9.71
N ALA A 472 13.16 0.32 -10.56
CA ALA A 472 13.43 -0.51 -11.72
C ALA A 472 14.34 0.19 -12.74
N ASP A 473 14.17 1.49 -12.98
CA ASP A 473 15.08 2.30 -13.78
C ASP A 473 16.50 2.30 -13.20
N GLU A 474 16.67 2.46 -11.90
CA GLU A 474 17.96 2.43 -11.23
C GLU A 474 18.61 1.05 -11.28
N GLN A 475 17.84 -0.02 -11.02
CA GLN A 475 18.34 -1.40 -11.04
C GLN A 475 18.69 -1.90 -12.43
N LEU A 476 17.89 -1.53 -13.44
CA LEU A 476 18.11 -1.91 -14.83
C LEU A 476 19.07 -0.96 -15.56
N LYS A 477 19.62 0.05 -14.85
CA LYS A 477 20.43 1.13 -15.42
C LYS A 477 19.74 1.86 -16.57
N LEU A 478 18.43 1.99 -16.50
CA LEU A 478 17.63 2.78 -17.43
C LEU A 478 17.63 4.24 -16.94
N SER A 479 17.70 5.18 -17.84
CA SER A 479 17.69 6.62 -17.51
C SER A 479 16.41 7.31 -17.98
N THR A 480 15.34 6.63 -17.88
CA THR A 480 14.03 6.91 -18.45
C THR A 480 13.37 8.16 -17.88
N THR A 481 13.18 8.19 -16.56
CA THR A 481 12.61 9.36 -15.88
C THR A 481 13.47 10.60 -16.11
N GLN A 482 14.79 10.45 -16.04
CA GLN A 482 15.72 11.54 -16.32
C GLN A 482 15.67 11.99 -17.78
N SER A 483 15.47 11.05 -18.73
CA SER A 483 15.31 11.39 -20.14
C SER A 483 14.06 12.19 -20.39
N VAL A 484 12.92 11.81 -19.79
CA VAL A 484 11.67 12.59 -19.88
C VAL A 484 11.85 13.99 -19.28
N ILE A 485 12.41 14.11 -18.07
CA ILE A 485 12.63 15.40 -17.40
C ILE A 485 13.58 16.29 -18.21
N LYS A 486 14.67 15.73 -18.73
CA LYS A 486 15.64 16.45 -19.55
C LYS A 486 15.03 16.96 -20.84
N ASP A 487 14.25 16.13 -21.54
CA ASP A 487 13.56 16.52 -22.75
C ASP A 487 12.51 17.61 -22.47
N LEU A 488 11.68 17.44 -21.42
CA LEU A 488 10.72 18.44 -21.00
C LEU A 488 11.38 19.76 -20.63
N ALA A 489 12.51 19.73 -19.90
CA ALA A 489 13.27 20.93 -19.56
C ALA A 489 13.78 21.65 -20.82
N SER A 490 14.28 20.92 -21.80
CA SER A 490 14.71 21.46 -23.09
C SER A 490 13.55 22.08 -23.88
N GLN A 491 12.41 21.40 -23.91
CA GLN A 491 11.23 21.80 -24.71
C GLN A 491 10.44 22.94 -24.08
N THR A 492 10.44 23.07 -22.75
CA THR A 492 9.72 24.12 -22.01
C THR A 492 10.62 25.29 -21.59
N GLY A 493 11.92 25.06 -21.50
CA GLY A 493 12.89 26.00 -20.93
C GLY A 493 12.84 26.09 -19.40
N LEU A 494 12.01 25.29 -18.72
CA LEU A 494 11.90 25.26 -17.26
C LEU A 494 13.06 24.52 -16.62
N GLN A 495 13.41 24.90 -15.40
CA GLN A 495 14.26 24.11 -14.54
C GLN A 495 13.39 23.12 -13.78
N LEU A 496 13.37 21.87 -14.24
CA LEU A 496 12.53 20.80 -13.72
C LEU A 496 13.31 19.89 -12.78
N SER A 497 12.66 19.43 -11.75
CA SER A 497 13.17 18.43 -10.81
C SER A 497 12.00 17.58 -10.26
N LEU A 498 12.33 16.52 -9.54
CA LEU A 498 11.36 15.83 -8.70
C LEU A 498 11.48 16.33 -7.26
N ASP A 499 10.38 16.49 -6.58
CA ASP A 499 10.37 16.75 -5.14
C ASP A 499 10.63 15.46 -4.34
N LYS A 500 10.57 15.56 -3.01
CA LYS A 500 10.75 14.42 -2.09
C LYS A 500 9.72 13.28 -2.30
N ASP A 501 8.55 13.62 -2.83
CA ASP A 501 7.44 12.70 -3.08
C ASP A 501 7.41 12.22 -4.56
N ASN A 502 8.52 12.43 -5.29
CA ASN A 502 8.71 12.12 -6.72
C ASN A 502 7.71 12.82 -7.67
N LYS A 503 7.13 13.94 -7.24
CA LYS A 503 6.28 14.76 -8.10
C LYS A 503 7.12 15.71 -8.92
N LEU A 504 6.76 15.85 -10.19
CA LEU A 504 7.42 16.81 -11.08
C LEU A 504 7.15 18.25 -10.61
N GLN A 505 8.21 19.01 -10.42
CA GLN A 505 8.14 20.41 -10.03
C GLN A 505 9.05 21.28 -10.90
N TYR A 506 8.81 22.58 -10.88
CA TYR A 506 9.66 23.56 -11.52
C TYR A 506 10.19 24.61 -10.52
N ALA A 507 11.41 25.09 -10.75
CA ALA A 507 12.02 26.10 -9.89
C ALA A 507 11.30 27.44 -10.00
N LYS A 508 11.11 28.11 -8.85
CA LYS A 508 10.48 29.45 -8.72
C LYS A 508 11.52 30.43 -8.16
N ASN A 509 11.48 31.68 -8.62
CA ASN A 509 12.27 32.77 -8.04
C ASN A 509 11.62 33.27 -6.73
N ASP A 510 12.26 34.24 -6.08
CA ASP A 510 11.79 34.85 -4.81
C ASP A 510 10.38 35.48 -4.91
N GLU A 511 9.92 35.83 -6.11
CA GLU A 511 8.59 36.34 -6.38
C GLU A 511 7.56 35.22 -6.67
N GLY A 512 7.96 33.96 -6.60
CA GLY A 512 7.10 32.80 -6.91
C GLY A 512 6.89 32.55 -8.40
N LYS A 513 7.62 33.26 -9.29
CA LYS A 513 7.52 33.08 -10.75
C LYS A 513 8.43 31.95 -11.24
N PRO A 514 8.03 31.21 -12.31
CA PRO A 514 8.87 30.18 -12.89
C PRO A 514 10.23 30.71 -13.34
N ILE A 515 11.31 29.98 -13.01
CA ILE A 515 12.63 30.24 -13.54
C ILE A 515 12.74 29.60 -14.92
N VAL A 516 12.97 30.46 -15.93
CA VAL A 516 13.09 30.02 -17.33
C VAL A 516 14.51 30.23 -17.80
N ASN A 517 15.13 29.20 -18.37
CA ASN A 517 16.44 29.27 -18.98
C ASN A 517 16.42 30.27 -20.14
N LYS A 518 17.56 30.94 -20.36
CA LYS A 518 17.74 31.93 -21.44
C LYS A 518 18.64 31.37 -22.51
N ILE A 519 18.36 31.75 -23.74
CA ILE A 519 19.21 31.46 -24.90
C ILE A 519 19.39 32.72 -25.75
N THR A 520 20.49 32.82 -26.46
CA THR A 520 20.73 33.92 -27.41
C THR A 520 20.24 33.51 -28.79
N ASN A 521 19.30 34.26 -29.35
CA ASN A 521 18.78 33.98 -30.68
C ASN A 521 19.79 34.42 -31.81
N LYS A 522 19.47 34.08 -33.06
CA LYS A 522 20.28 34.40 -34.23
C LYS A 522 20.55 35.92 -34.43
N LYS A 523 19.78 36.78 -33.74
CA LYS A 523 19.97 38.25 -33.78
C LYS A 523 20.74 38.77 -32.58
N GLY A 524 21.38 37.92 -31.79
CA GLY A 524 22.16 38.28 -30.60
C GLY A 524 21.32 38.73 -29.39
N LYS A 525 19.98 38.58 -29.44
CA LYS A 525 19.09 38.95 -28.34
C LYS A 525 18.84 37.76 -27.44
N GLU A 526 18.90 37.98 -26.12
CA GLU A 526 18.48 37.00 -25.13
C GLU A 526 16.97 36.81 -25.12
N ILE A 527 16.51 35.56 -25.19
CA ILE A 527 15.11 35.15 -25.18
C ILE A 527 14.95 33.95 -24.27
N ASP A 528 13.71 33.70 -23.84
CA ASP A 528 13.36 32.49 -23.08
C ASP A 528 13.60 31.23 -23.92
N ALA A 529 14.28 30.25 -23.35
CA ALA A 529 14.45 28.94 -23.96
C ALA A 529 13.14 28.18 -23.99
N GLY A 530 12.99 27.29 -24.97
CA GLY A 530 11.87 26.40 -25.09
C GLY A 530 10.58 27.05 -25.62
N SER A 531 9.56 26.22 -25.81
CA SER A 531 8.24 26.64 -26.29
C SER A 531 7.44 27.29 -25.14
N LYS A 532 6.92 28.49 -25.39
CA LYS A 532 6.03 29.19 -24.45
C LYS A 532 4.73 28.43 -24.26
N THR A 533 4.22 27.84 -25.32
CA THR A 533 2.98 27.02 -25.29
C THR A 533 3.18 25.79 -24.43
N ALA A 534 4.25 25.03 -24.65
CA ALA A 534 4.59 23.85 -23.83
C ALA A 534 4.81 24.22 -22.36
N ARG A 535 5.53 25.32 -22.10
CA ARG A 535 5.79 25.81 -20.74
C ARG A 535 4.52 26.12 -19.98
N ASN A 536 3.65 26.92 -20.56
CA ASN A 536 2.39 27.30 -19.90
C ASN A 536 1.48 26.09 -19.67
N PHE A 537 1.47 25.17 -20.62
CA PHE A 537 0.70 23.93 -20.48
C PHE A 537 1.25 23.06 -19.36
N LEU A 538 2.55 22.80 -19.32
CA LEU A 538 3.18 21.99 -18.27
C LEU A 538 3.03 22.60 -16.87
N ILE A 539 3.20 23.93 -16.74
CA ILE A 539 2.96 24.65 -15.46
C ILE A 539 1.53 24.45 -15.00
N LYS A 540 0.55 24.60 -15.91
CA LYS A 540 -0.86 24.37 -15.60
C LYS A 540 -1.10 22.94 -15.08
N MET A 541 -0.42 21.95 -15.63
CA MET A 541 -0.53 20.54 -15.20
C MET A 541 0.10 20.34 -13.83
N ILE A 542 1.31 20.88 -13.59
CA ILE A 542 2.03 20.74 -12.32
C ILE A 542 1.30 21.46 -11.17
N ASP A 543 0.76 22.65 -11.43
CA ASP A 543 0.07 23.45 -10.41
C ASP A 543 -1.39 23.00 -10.18
N ASN A 544 -1.86 21.96 -10.88
CA ASN A 544 -3.20 21.40 -10.68
C ASN A 544 -3.24 20.58 -9.38
N LYS A 545 -4.35 20.67 -8.65
CA LYS A 545 -4.56 19.88 -7.43
C LYS A 545 -4.78 18.39 -7.71
N THR A 546 -5.26 18.07 -8.91
CA THR A 546 -5.45 16.68 -9.34
C THR A 546 -4.13 16.14 -9.86
N GLU A 547 -3.67 15.05 -9.33
CA GLU A 547 -2.40 14.44 -9.73
C GLU A 547 -2.55 13.63 -11.03
N ILE A 548 -1.51 13.68 -11.85
CA ILE A 548 -1.37 12.83 -13.03
C ILE A 548 -0.36 11.75 -12.70
N GLU A 549 -0.79 10.52 -12.78
CA GLU A 549 0.07 9.37 -12.58
C GLU A 549 0.75 8.97 -13.90
N VAL A 550 2.07 8.79 -13.85
CA VAL A 550 2.86 8.39 -15.01
C VAL A 550 3.46 7.01 -14.77
N SER A 551 3.16 6.05 -15.65
CA SER A 551 3.63 4.67 -15.54
C SER A 551 4.40 4.21 -16.77
N TYR A 552 5.15 3.11 -16.63
CA TYR A 552 5.71 2.39 -17.75
C TYR A 552 4.67 1.44 -18.36
N HIS A 553 4.55 1.42 -19.67
CA HIS A 553 3.70 0.49 -20.40
C HIS A 553 4.51 -0.28 -21.46
N ALA A 554 4.46 -1.60 -21.43
CA ALA A 554 5.37 -2.43 -22.21
C ALA A 554 5.23 -2.30 -23.72
N LYS A 555 4.00 -2.23 -24.24
CA LYS A 555 3.77 -2.37 -25.69
C LYS A 555 3.43 -1.06 -26.40
N ARG A 556 2.74 -0.16 -25.74
CA ARG A 556 2.30 1.11 -26.34
C ARG A 556 2.10 2.18 -25.29
N THR A 557 2.31 3.41 -25.68
CA THR A 557 1.95 4.57 -24.87
C THR A 557 0.44 4.76 -24.91
N VAL A 558 -0.17 4.98 -23.75
CA VAL A 558 -1.64 5.10 -23.58
C VAL A 558 -1.95 6.11 -22.48
N THR A 559 -3.07 6.81 -22.62
CA THR A 559 -3.61 7.69 -21.57
C THR A 559 -5.07 7.35 -21.30
N SER A 560 -5.44 7.34 -20.03
CA SER A 560 -6.82 7.13 -19.58
C SER A 560 -7.07 7.96 -18.32
N GLY A 561 -8.03 8.88 -18.37
CA GLY A 561 -8.34 9.78 -17.25
C GLY A 561 -7.14 10.65 -16.85
N THR A 562 -6.56 10.39 -15.68
CA THR A 562 -5.35 11.06 -15.18
C THR A 562 -4.11 10.16 -15.21
N GLN A 563 -4.18 9.01 -15.86
CA GLN A 563 -3.06 8.07 -15.95
C GLN A 563 -2.41 8.10 -17.33
N ILE A 564 -1.09 8.13 -17.35
CA ILE A 564 -0.26 8.06 -18.57
C ILE A 564 0.65 6.85 -18.45
N GLY A 565 0.52 5.88 -19.37
CA GLY A 565 1.45 4.77 -19.52
C GLY A 565 2.41 5.02 -20.68
N LEU A 566 3.71 5.23 -20.40
CA LEU A 566 4.73 5.45 -21.42
C LEU A 566 5.41 4.14 -21.83
N SER A 567 5.48 3.87 -23.14
CA SER A 567 6.24 2.73 -23.67
C SER A 567 7.56 3.20 -24.27
N PHE A 568 8.66 2.82 -23.61
CA PHE A 568 10.02 3.19 -24.06
C PHE A 568 10.41 2.55 -25.37
N GLU A 569 10.03 1.30 -25.56
CA GLU A 569 10.29 0.59 -26.79
C GLU A 569 9.57 1.29 -27.96
N GLN A 570 8.28 1.61 -27.77
CA GLN A 570 7.52 2.32 -28.79
C GLN A 570 8.12 3.69 -29.08
N ILE A 571 8.43 4.49 -28.05
CA ILE A 571 9.01 5.83 -28.20
C ILE A 571 10.39 5.75 -28.88
N SER A 572 11.25 4.84 -28.44
CA SER A 572 12.57 4.64 -29.04
C SER A 572 12.48 4.20 -30.50
N ASN A 573 11.52 3.36 -30.85
CA ASN A 573 11.29 2.94 -32.22
C ASN A 573 10.74 4.10 -33.09
N MET A 574 9.86 4.93 -32.52
CA MET A 574 9.38 6.15 -33.21
C MET A 574 10.52 7.16 -33.45
N VAL A 575 11.39 7.38 -32.48
CA VAL A 575 12.57 8.24 -32.59
C VAL A 575 13.51 7.74 -33.70
N LYS A 576 13.79 6.43 -33.74
CA LYS A 576 14.61 5.80 -34.80
C LYS A 576 13.95 5.84 -36.16
N GLY A 577 12.63 5.79 -36.22
CA GLY A 577 11.83 5.83 -37.45
C GLY A 577 11.58 7.23 -38.01
N ALA A 578 11.99 8.28 -37.34
CA ALA A 578 11.84 9.66 -37.81
C ALA A 578 12.93 9.99 -38.83
N VAL A 579 12.57 10.00 -40.10
CA VAL A 579 13.50 10.27 -41.21
C VAL A 579 13.32 11.70 -41.71
N GLY A 580 14.42 12.43 -41.86
CA GLY A 580 14.44 13.81 -42.39
C GLY A 580 14.11 14.90 -41.39
N VAL A 581 13.87 14.54 -40.14
CA VAL A 581 13.61 15.45 -39.01
C VAL A 581 14.40 14.98 -37.78
N ASP A 582 14.50 15.84 -36.77
CA ASP A 582 15.07 15.44 -35.47
C ASP A 582 14.20 14.34 -34.86
N GLY A 583 14.82 13.23 -34.50
CA GLY A 583 14.13 12.09 -33.85
C GLY A 583 13.35 12.47 -32.60
N ASN A 584 13.83 13.47 -31.85
CA ASN A 584 13.16 14.02 -30.66
C ASN A 584 11.82 14.71 -30.98
N THR A 585 11.46 14.88 -32.26
CA THR A 585 10.08 15.23 -32.67
C THR A 585 9.04 14.28 -32.06
N LEU A 586 9.45 13.04 -31.82
CA LEU A 586 8.66 11.96 -31.22
C LEU A 586 9.35 11.40 -29.96
N GLY A 587 10.27 12.15 -29.39
CA GLY A 587 11.03 11.79 -28.19
C GLY A 587 10.17 11.76 -26.92
N PHE A 588 10.78 11.39 -25.81
CA PHE A 588 10.11 11.18 -24.55
C PHE A 588 9.30 12.40 -24.08
N GLY A 589 9.90 13.58 -24.11
CA GLY A 589 9.23 14.81 -23.68
C GLY A 589 8.06 15.21 -24.59
N MET A 590 8.23 15.09 -25.92
CA MET A 590 7.16 15.40 -26.87
C MET A 590 6.00 14.41 -26.80
N THR A 591 6.30 13.13 -26.59
CA THR A 591 5.28 12.10 -26.37
C THR A 591 4.57 12.34 -25.04
N PHE A 592 5.29 12.67 -23.98
CA PHE A 592 4.68 12.99 -22.70
C PHE A 592 3.75 14.20 -22.77
N LEU A 593 4.17 15.30 -23.44
CA LEU A 593 3.31 16.47 -23.67
C LEU A 593 2.06 16.11 -24.51
N HIS A 594 2.20 15.20 -25.48
CA HIS A 594 1.07 14.70 -26.28
C HIS A 594 0.06 13.95 -25.38
N GLU A 595 0.54 13.02 -24.55
CA GLU A 595 -0.30 12.24 -23.66
C GLU A 595 -0.97 13.11 -22.58
N LEU A 596 -0.31 14.16 -22.10
CA LEU A 596 -0.91 15.12 -21.17
C LEU A 596 -2.19 15.76 -21.73
N HIS A 597 -2.30 15.97 -23.05
CA HIS A 597 -3.50 16.53 -23.67
C HIS A 597 -4.69 15.56 -23.63
N HIS A 598 -4.44 14.26 -23.54
CA HIS A 598 -5.49 13.24 -23.42
C HIS A 598 -6.02 13.10 -22.01
N THR A 599 -5.31 13.61 -21.02
CA THR A 599 -5.79 13.55 -19.63
C THR A 599 -7.01 14.46 -19.44
N THR A 600 -7.88 14.12 -18.49
CA THR A 600 -9.05 14.93 -18.13
C THR A 600 -8.67 16.37 -17.74
N ILE A 601 -7.49 16.56 -17.14
CA ILE A 601 -6.97 17.88 -16.77
C ILE A 601 -6.36 18.60 -17.97
N GLY A 602 -5.77 17.84 -18.89
CA GLY A 602 -5.13 18.36 -20.10
C GLY A 602 -6.12 18.88 -21.14
N GLY A 603 -7.39 18.51 -21.03
CA GLY A 603 -8.47 18.96 -21.91
C GLY A 603 -9.29 17.82 -22.50
N ASP A 604 -8.97 16.57 -22.17
CA ASP A 604 -9.66 15.37 -22.68
C ASP A 604 -9.78 15.36 -24.22
N TYR A 605 -8.72 15.84 -24.86
CA TYR A 605 -8.69 15.89 -26.33
C TYR A 605 -8.43 14.49 -26.88
N HIS A 606 -9.13 14.17 -27.97
CA HIS A 606 -8.93 12.93 -28.68
C HIS A 606 -8.11 13.11 -29.95
N ASP A 607 -7.36 12.07 -30.31
CA ASP A 607 -6.69 12.02 -31.58
C ASP A 607 -7.67 11.84 -32.75
N SER A 608 -7.25 12.26 -33.94
CA SER A 608 -8.08 12.09 -35.13
C SER A 608 -8.36 10.62 -35.38
N THR A 609 -9.64 10.29 -35.53
CA THR A 609 -10.11 8.98 -36.01
C THR A 609 -10.04 8.87 -37.53
N GLU A 610 -9.89 9.99 -38.24
CA GLU A 610 -9.77 10.03 -39.70
C GLU A 610 -8.41 9.50 -40.15
N LEU A 611 -8.42 8.86 -41.32
CA LEU A 611 -7.21 8.24 -41.88
C LEU A 611 -6.13 9.28 -42.22
N PHE A 612 -6.51 10.51 -42.53
CA PHE A 612 -5.63 11.62 -42.95
C PHE A 612 -5.94 12.92 -42.19
N GLY A 613 -6.16 12.83 -40.89
CA GLY A 613 -6.42 13.96 -40.01
C GLY A 613 -5.39 14.08 -38.92
N THR A 614 -5.11 15.28 -38.48
CA THR A 614 -4.18 15.56 -37.34
C THR A 614 -4.89 15.47 -36.01
N GLY A 615 -6.04 16.13 -35.88
CA GLY A 615 -6.78 16.27 -34.64
C GLY A 615 -6.18 17.31 -33.67
N PRO A 616 -6.95 17.72 -32.64
CA PRO A 616 -6.58 18.82 -31.75
C PRO A 616 -5.25 18.64 -31.03
N VAL A 617 -4.94 17.42 -30.62
CA VAL A 617 -3.68 17.12 -29.90
C VAL A 617 -2.49 17.36 -30.81
N VAL A 618 -2.50 16.77 -32.00
CA VAL A 618 -1.40 16.95 -32.98
C VAL A 618 -1.28 18.40 -33.43
N ASP A 619 -2.38 19.11 -33.58
CA ASP A 619 -2.37 20.53 -33.94
C ASP A 619 -1.70 21.39 -32.83
N ASN A 620 -2.03 21.16 -31.57
CA ASN A 620 -1.37 21.81 -30.43
C ASN A 620 0.13 21.46 -30.36
N MET A 621 0.46 20.20 -30.59
CA MET A 621 1.87 19.75 -30.63
C MET A 621 2.64 20.37 -31.80
N ASN A 622 2.00 20.64 -32.94
CA ASN A 622 2.64 21.33 -34.06
C ASN A 622 2.93 22.79 -33.74
N ILE A 623 2.09 23.49 -32.96
CA ILE A 623 2.41 24.82 -32.45
C ILE A 623 3.70 24.79 -31.61
N ILE A 624 3.81 23.82 -30.70
CA ILE A 624 5.01 23.64 -29.87
C ILE A 624 6.26 23.40 -30.74
N ARG A 625 6.16 22.48 -31.72
CA ARG A 625 7.24 22.19 -32.65
C ARG A 625 7.71 23.43 -33.44
N ASN A 626 6.75 24.22 -33.92
CA ASN A 626 7.03 25.45 -34.65
C ASN A 626 7.71 26.53 -33.78
N GLU A 627 7.30 26.65 -32.49
CA GLU A 627 7.97 27.55 -31.56
C GLU A 627 9.43 27.13 -31.28
N LEU A 628 9.68 25.82 -31.15
CA LEU A 628 11.03 25.28 -30.95
C LEU A 628 11.88 25.43 -32.19
N ASN A 629 11.34 25.22 -33.40
CA ASN A 629 12.04 25.40 -34.67
C ASN A 629 12.53 26.83 -34.88
N LYS A 630 11.80 27.85 -34.39
CA LYS A 630 12.25 29.25 -34.38
C LYS A 630 13.50 29.46 -33.53
N GLN A 631 13.81 28.55 -32.60
CA GLN A 631 14.99 28.59 -31.75
C GLN A 631 16.16 27.71 -32.26
N GLY A 632 15.97 27.03 -33.39
CA GLY A 632 17.02 26.25 -34.05
C GLY A 632 16.86 24.74 -33.94
N PHE A 633 15.75 24.25 -33.36
CA PHE A 633 15.41 22.84 -33.43
C PHE A 633 14.96 22.47 -34.84
N ASN A 634 15.04 21.20 -35.20
CA ASN A 634 14.58 20.68 -36.47
C ASN A 634 13.47 19.64 -36.28
N TYR A 635 12.43 20.05 -35.55
CA TYR A 635 11.27 19.18 -35.29
C TYR A 635 10.33 19.16 -36.49
N GLY A 636 9.85 17.95 -36.80
CA GLY A 636 8.92 17.77 -37.91
C GLY A 636 7.48 18.12 -37.53
N GLU A 637 6.81 18.90 -38.36
CA GLU A 637 5.38 19.12 -38.26
C GLU A 637 4.63 17.87 -38.75
N ARG A 638 3.75 17.30 -37.91
CA ARG A 638 2.93 16.13 -38.30
C ARG A 638 1.75 16.56 -39.16
N LEU A 639 1.59 15.89 -40.26
CA LEU A 639 0.50 16.10 -41.19
C LEU A 639 -0.61 15.05 -41.07
N ASN A 640 -0.41 14.04 -40.23
CA ASN A 640 -1.38 12.99 -39.95
C ASN A 640 -1.10 12.38 -38.57
N TYR A 641 -2.14 11.98 -37.87
CA TYR A 641 -1.97 11.29 -36.57
C TYR A 641 -1.52 9.83 -36.76
N LYS A 642 -2.20 9.09 -37.64
CA LYS A 642 -1.94 7.65 -37.79
C LYS A 642 -0.62 7.37 -38.48
N ALA A 643 0.18 6.50 -37.84
CA ALA A 643 1.32 5.88 -38.51
C ALA A 643 0.85 4.89 -39.59
N ILE A 644 1.64 4.74 -40.61
CA ILE A 644 1.33 3.82 -41.73
C ILE A 644 2.31 2.67 -41.64
N HIS A 645 1.75 1.46 -41.61
CA HIS A 645 2.52 0.23 -41.61
C HIS A 645 3.02 -0.09 -43.01
N THR A 646 4.32 -0.10 -43.20
CA THR A 646 4.97 -0.60 -44.42
C THR A 646 5.73 -1.89 -44.09
N LYS A 647 6.24 -2.58 -45.14
CA LYS A 647 7.10 -3.75 -44.98
C LYS A 647 8.42 -3.40 -44.25
N GLU A 648 8.81 -2.14 -44.27
CA GLU A 648 10.06 -1.61 -43.69
C GLU A 648 9.84 -0.96 -42.32
N GLY A 649 8.62 -0.93 -41.78
CA GLY A 649 8.29 -0.35 -40.49
C GLY A 649 7.13 0.65 -40.56
N ASN A 650 6.94 1.38 -39.43
CA ASN A 650 5.92 2.41 -39.32
C ASN A 650 6.47 3.76 -39.83
N ILE A 651 5.79 4.36 -40.77
CA ILE A 651 6.10 5.69 -41.30
C ILE A 651 5.12 6.71 -40.75
N ILE A 652 5.65 7.80 -40.18
CA ILE A 652 4.85 8.96 -39.75
C ILE A 652 5.13 10.07 -40.74
N PRO A 653 4.12 10.61 -41.45
CA PRO A 653 4.32 11.62 -42.50
C PRO A 653 4.62 12.98 -41.85
N PHE A 654 5.80 13.54 -42.20
CA PHE A 654 6.23 14.88 -41.83
C PHE A 654 6.30 15.84 -43.02
N ASN A 655 5.86 15.41 -44.20
CA ASN A 655 5.80 16.26 -45.40
C ASN A 655 4.69 15.82 -46.34
N GLU A 656 4.29 16.74 -47.22
CA GLU A 656 3.19 16.49 -48.17
C GLU A 656 3.48 15.38 -49.20
N SER A 657 4.74 15.18 -49.61
CA SER A 657 5.12 14.12 -50.50
C SER A 657 4.89 12.73 -49.89
N ALA A 658 5.30 12.56 -48.63
CA ALA A 658 5.02 11.34 -47.89
C ALA A 658 3.51 11.13 -47.69
N LEU A 659 2.75 12.18 -47.37
CA LEU A 659 1.30 12.13 -47.22
C LEU A 659 0.61 11.76 -48.52
N THR A 660 1.04 12.32 -49.67
CA THR A 660 0.50 12.04 -50.98
C THR A 660 0.76 10.60 -51.40
N SER A 661 1.98 10.10 -51.17
CA SER A 661 2.35 8.70 -51.45
C SER A 661 1.48 7.72 -50.67
N LEU A 662 1.12 8.10 -49.47
CA LEU A 662 0.28 7.31 -48.57
C LEU A 662 -1.20 7.30 -48.99
N LYS A 663 -1.73 8.43 -49.43
CA LYS A 663 -3.07 8.55 -50.01
C LYS A 663 -3.21 7.66 -51.23
N TYR A 664 -2.20 7.65 -52.08
CA TYR A 664 -2.19 6.81 -53.30
C TYR A 664 -2.15 5.31 -52.95
N ASN A 665 -1.34 4.90 -52.00
CA ASN A 665 -1.23 3.49 -51.60
C ASN A 665 -2.46 2.96 -50.84
N SER A 666 -3.16 3.82 -50.10
CA SER A 666 -4.40 3.45 -49.41
C SER A 666 -5.61 3.30 -50.36
N SER A 667 -5.65 4.06 -51.45
CA SER A 667 -6.69 3.95 -52.47
C SER A 667 -6.59 2.65 -53.30
N LYS A 668 -5.36 2.11 -53.44
CA LYS A 668 -5.12 0.82 -54.11
C LYS A 668 -5.50 -0.41 -53.30
N ARG A 669 -5.65 -0.29 -51.97
CA ARG A 669 -6.07 -1.41 -51.10
C ARG A 669 -7.59 -1.54 -50.94
N ARG A 670 -8.38 -0.61 -51.50
CA ARG A 670 -9.85 -0.66 -51.51
C ARG A 670 -10.46 -1.19 -52.85
N ASN A 671 -9.63 -1.51 -53.81
CA ASN A 671 -9.95 -2.28 -55.02
C ASN A 671 -9.15 -3.60 -54.94
#